data_8f632b016f20fe90224cf2d43b723399
#
_entry.id   8f632b016f20fe90224cf2d43b723399
#
_cell.length_a   1.000
_cell.length_b   1.000
_cell.length_c   1.000
_cell.angle_alpha   90.00
_cell.angle_beta   90.00
_cell.angle_gamma   90.00
#
_symmetry.space_group_name_H-M   'P 1'
#
loop_
_entity.id
_entity.type
_entity.pdbx_description
1 polymer ?
#
loop_
_entity_poly.entity_id
_entity_poly.type
_entity_poly.pdbx_seq_one_letter_code
_entity_poly.pdbx_strand_id
1 'polypeptide(L)'
;MIFPEALLALSTRNLSLIKHRGHFFACKLLILVCLAISSCEDSHHQVSTESAAPEAPVKPTILSLHGVDRVDDYYWIRDDTRSDPEMLDLLRQENAYTSVMMQHTGELQDRLFNEIAQRLADNKKTVPVKKGNFEYHQEYREGTQYPIYLRRQLPPGHQQEAEVILDVNKLAKGHEYFSVDNWSVSPDEQKMAYVEDSVSRRQYTLRIKNLETGDLLEDRIQNVSTSIAWSGDSKYLFYVSKHPQTLLPNKVFRHTLGTSVSEDVLVYEEADPEFYTSVYQTRSEDYVAISVSSTDSSEIRLIPVSTPMEAPIIFLAREADHEYRIRHIGNTFYILTNWQAKNFRLMKVREDLIGDKQLWVDVMAHRASTLIQDVEVFDQFLVTQESAKGLSMLRVQSRSGSVDFDFTPNALGESLDTTIEFPDPTYTIFLASNPDPASTKLRYFYSSLTTPVSVYEYDMAESSSKLLKQDEVLGTFDTANYVSKRVFIDARDGKRVPVSLVYRKDMWKPGENPLYLNAYGSYGYSFDASFQSLRLSLLNRGVVYGIVHVRGGEELGRQWYEDGKLLRKKNTFQDFIDATDALVEAGYGAKDKVIAMGGSAGGLLMGVIANEAPEKYLAIIAHVPFVDVITTMNDPTIPLTTGEYTEWGDPAEKTYFDYMLSYSPYDQVKAQDYPHMFVTTGLHDSQVQYFEPVKWVSKLRKMKTDNNKLLLDIDMGSGHSGASGRYERYKTDALEYAFLFDILGLGS
;
A
#
# COMPACT_ATOMS: atom_id res chain seq x y z
N MET A 1 10.40 0.15 -8.25
CA MET A 1 8.93 -0.01 -8.14
C MET A 1 8.64 -0.81 -6.88
N ILE A 2 8.39 -0.14 -5.79
CA ILE A 2 7.90 -0.80 -4.58
C ILE A 2 6.40 -0.99 -4.81
N PHE A 3 6.00 -2.19 -5.20
CA PHE A 3 4.59 -2.51 -5.33
C PHE A 3 3.94 -2.50 -3.96
N PRO A 4 2.76 -1.92 -3.81
CA PRO A 4 2.00 -2.05 -2.59
C PRO A 4 1.40 -3.46 -2.53
N GLU A 5 2.08 -4.39 -1.86
CA GLU A 5 1.48 -5.67 -1.43
C GLU A 5 0.37 -5.47 -0.37
N ALA A 6 0.07 -4.22 -0.03
CA ALA A 6 -0.87 -3.87 1.03
C ALA A 6 -2.36 -4.05 0.70
N LEU A 7 -2.74 -4.49 -0.50
CA LEU A 7 -4.16 -4.57 -0.91
C LEU A 7 -4.84 -5.92 -0.69
N LEU A 8 -4.15 -6.94 -0.17
CA LEU A 8 -4.72 -8.28 0.05
C LEU A 8 -4.98 -8.65 1.51
N ALA A 9 -4.64 -7.81 2.47
CA ALA A 9 -4.82 -8.10 3.89
C ALA A 9 -5.94 -7.26 4.52
N LEU A 10 -7.14 -7.35 4.01
CA LEU A 10 -8.30 -6.65 4.55
C LEU A 10 -9.44 -7.60 4.89
N SER A 11 -9.66 -7.62 6.15
CA SER A 11 -10.85 -8.03 6.91
C SER A 11 -10.71 -9.34 7.68
N THR A 12 -11.00 -9.35 8.88
CA THR A 12 -12.14 -9.50 9.77
C THR A 12 -11.83 -10.07 11.14
N ARG A 13 -12.60 -9.70 12.19
CA ARG A 13 -12.73 -10.40 13.45
C ARG A 13 -13.97 -10.23 14.28
N ASN A 14 -14.17 -11.19 15.17
CA ASN A 14 -15.23 -11.24 16.17
C ASN A 14 -14.78 -11.30 17.62
N LEU A 15 -15.56 -10.68 18.47
CA LEU A 15 -15.53 -10.75 19.92
C LEU A 15 -16.36 -11.94 20.42
N SER A 16 -15.78 -12.81 21.26
CA SER A 16 -16.57 -13.74 22.06
C SER A 16 -16.64 -13.27 23.51
N LEU A 17 -17.86 -12.99 23.94
CA LEU A 17 -18.22 -12.81 25.35
C LEU A 17 -18.15 -14.17 26.06
N ILE A 18 -17.23 -14.33 27.02
CA ILE A 18 -17.25 -15.43 27.96
C ILE A 18 -18.00 -14.98 29.22
N LYS A 19 -19.21 -15.52 29.36
CA LYS A 19 -19.92 -15.54 30.65
C LYS A 19 -19.28 -16.63 31.51
N HIS A 20 -18.72 -16.26 32.63
CA HIS A 20 -18.53 -17.19 33.76
C HIS A 20 -19.38 -16.78 34.93
N ARG A 21 -20.32 -17.67 35.26
CA ARG A 21 -21.03 -17.74 36.56
C ARG A 21 -20.13 -18.43 37.55
N GLY A 22 -20.17 -17.97 38.79
CA GLY A 22 -19.90 -18.89 39.88
C GLY A 22 -19.42 -18.31 41.19
N HIS A 23 -20.36 -18.12 42.08
CA HIS A 23 -20.40 -18.41 43.51
C HIS A 23 -19.83 -17.40 44.53
N PHE A 24 -20.80 -16.93 45.30
CA PHE A 24 -20.82 -16.43 46.66
C PHE A 24 -19.74 -16.99 47.62
N PHE A 25 -19.12 -16.09 48.38
CA PHE A 25 -19.00 -16.24 49.83
C PHE A 25 -18.99 -14.86 50.49
N ALA A 26 -19.89 -14.74 51.47
CA ALA A 26 -20.07 -13.57 52.32
C ALA A 26 -19.11 -13.62 53.49
N CYS A 27 -18.53 -12.48 53.88
CA CYS A 27 -18.11 -12.27 55.27
C CYS A 27 -18.36 -10.81 55.67
N LYS A 28 -19.30 -10.65 56.62
CA LYS A 28 -19.57 -9.41 57.33
C LYS A 28 -18.47 -9.15 58.35
N LEU A 29 -18.02 -7.90 58.48
CA LEU A 29 -17.71 -7.37 59.80
C LEU A 29 -17.92 -5.85 59.85
N LEU A 30 -18.67 -5.44 60.84
CA LEU A 30 -19.04 -4.08 61.30
C LEU A 30 -17.84 -3.45 62.05
N ILE A 31 -17.83 -2.07 62.06
CA ILE A 31 -17.59 -1.17 63.21
C ILE A 31 -17.57 0.27 62.68
N LEU A 32 -18.59 1.05 62.90
CA LEU A 32 -18.94 2.08 63.87
C LEU A 32 -18.12 3.40 63.82
N VAL A 33 -18.73 4.44 63.30
CA VAL A 33 -19.00 5.81 63.80
C VAL A 33 -17.84 6.69 64.26
N CYS A 34 -17.69 7.85 63.58
CA CYS A 34 -17.73 9.17 64.25
C CYS A 34 -18.19 10.26 63.28
N LEU A 35 -19.29 10.90 63.57
CA LEU A 35 -19.77 12.14 62.97
C LEU A 35 -18.88 13.30 63.41
N ALA A 36 -18.44 14.09 62.45
CA ALA A 36 -18.10 15.49 62.64
C ALA A 36 -18.69 16.29 61.45
N ILE A 37 -19.71 17.04 61.72
CA ILE A 37 -20.33 18.01 60.82
C ILE A 37 -19.38 19.20 60.73
N SER A 38 -18.94 19.50 59.52
CA SER A 38 -18.46 20.83 59.17
C SER A 38 -18.98 21.17 57.78
N SER A 39 -19.87 22.15 57.75
CA SER A 39 -20.31 22.82 56.55
C SER A 39 -19.15 23.40 55.76
N CYS A 40 -18.99 22.99 54.54
CA CYS A 40 -18.24 23.73 53.53
C CYS A 40 -19.13 23.85 52.31
N GLU A 41 -19.24 25.06 51.87
CA GLU A 41 -19.95 25.51 50.68
C GLU A 41 -19.56 24.71 49.44
N ASP A 42 -20.54 24.26 48.66
CA ASP A 42 -20.39 23.73 47.32
C ASP A 42 -19.84 24.82 46.40
N SER A 43 -18.50 24.92 46.30
CA SER A 43 -17.87 25.49 45.14
C SER A 43 -17.83 24.41 44.08
N HIS A 44 -18.79 24.42 43.16
CA HIS A 44 -18.64 23.78 41.86
C HIS A 44 -17.38 24.33 41.17
N HIS A 45 -16.23 23.72 41.43
CA HIS A 45 -15.11 23.80 40.49
C HIS A 45 -15.54 22.99 39.26
N GLN A 46 -16.07 23.69 38.25
CA GLN A 46 -15.90 23.23 36.89
C GLN A 46 -14.39 23.09 36.69
N VAL A 47 -13.89 21.87 36.72
CA VAL A 47 -12.59 21.53 36.20
C VAL A 47 -12.71 21.76 34.70
N SER A 48 -12.26 22.91 34.22
CA SER A 48 -11.97 23.12 32.82
C SER A 48 -10.80 22.22 32.48
N THR A 49 -11.09 21.03 31.97
CA THR A 49 -10.08 20.14 31.39
C THR A 49 -9.74 20.61 29.98
N GLU A 50 -9.28 21.82 29.82
CA GLU A 50 -8.44 22.17 28.67
C GLU A 50 -7.05 21.62 28.98
N SER A 51 -6.80 20.41 28.53
CA SER A 51 -5.43 19.88 28.49
C SER A 51 -4.68 20.76 27.49
N ALA A 52 -3.63 21.44 27.97
CA ALA A 52 -2.75 22.22 27.08
C ALA A 52 -2.10 21.26 26.07
N ALA A 53 -2.03 21.69 24.81
CA ALA A 53 -1.35 20.90 23.79
C ALA A 53 0.13 20.72 24.16
N PRO A 54 0.74 19.55 23.88
CA PRO A 54 2.17 19.33 24.15
C PRO A 54 3.04 20.37 23.43
N GLU A 55 4.04 20.90 24.14
CA GLU A 55 5.03 21.80 23.59
C GLU A 55 6.38 21.09 23.55
N ALA A 56 6.84 20.71 22.35
CA ALA A 56 8.16 20.13 22.19
C ALA A 56 9.25 21.18 22.53
N PRO A 57 10.27 20.80 23.32
CA PRO A 57 11.40 21.70 23.61
C PRO A 57 12.12 22.17 22.35
N VAL A 58 12.37 23.47 22.27
CA VAL A 58 13.14 24.08 21.17
C VAL A 58 14.62 23.86 21.41
N LYS A 59 15.28 23.05 20.55
CA LYS A 59 16.73 22.77 20.58
C LYS A 59 17.32 23.00 19.18
N PRO A 60 17.64 24.27 18.82
CA PRO A 60 18.02 24.60 17.44
C PRO A 60 19.25 23.84 16.97
N THR A 61 19.13 23.19 15.81
CA THR A 61 20.23 22.59 15.06
C THR A 61 20.36 23.33 13.73
N ILE A 62 21.58 23.73 13.35
CA ILE A 62 21.82 24.36 12.04
C ILE A 62 22.24 23.28 11.05
N LEU A 63 21.45 23.14 10.00
CA LEU A 63 21.69 22.21 8.90
C LEU A 63 22.08 23.04 7.65
N SER A 64 23.37 23.06 7.33
CA SER A 64 23.90 23.88 6.25
C SER A 64 24.13 23.07 4.98
N LEU A 65 23.57 23.51 3.86
CA LEU A 65 23.80 22.93 2.54
C LEU A 65 23.75 24.03 1.48
N HIS A 66 24.67 24.00 0.51
CA HIS A 66 24.81 24.99 -0.58
C HIS A 66 24.86 26.47 -0.12
N GLY A 67 25.38 26.72 1.09
CA GLY A 67 25.43 28.10 1.68
C GLY A 67 24.10 28.58 2.24
N VAL A 68 23.11 27.72 2.36
CA VAL A 68 21.83 27.97 3.03
C VAL A 68 21.85 27.30 4.39
N ASP A 69 21.63 28.07 5.46
CA ASP A 69 21.49 27.59 6.82
C ASP A 69 20.01 27.37 7.13
N ARG A 70 19.61 26.11 7.33
CA ARG A 70 18.28 25.73 7.82
C ARG A 70 18.35 25.56 9.33
N VAL A 71 17.53 26.29 10.07
CA VAL A 71 17.41 26.11 11.53
C VAL A 71 16.28 25.14 11.80
N ASP A 72 16.63 23.99 12.37
CA ASP A 72 15.69 22.96 12.78
C ASP A 72 15.60 22.92 14.32
N ASP A 73 14.52 23.50 14.86
CA ASP A 73 14.25 23.57 16.30
C ASP A 73 13.97 22.20 16.92
N TYR A 74 13.61 21.21 16.10
CA TYR A 74 13.09 19.91 16.52
C TYR A 74 13.90 18.73 15.99
N TYR A 75 15.12 18.94 15.45
CA TYR A 75 15.98 17.86 14.95
C TYR A 75 16.28 16.78 16.01
N TRP A 76 16.30 17.15 17.29
CA TRP A 76 16.52 16.27 18.43
C TRP A 76 15.46 15.15 18.56
N ILE A 77 14.27 15.31 17.98
CA ILE A 77 13.21 14.29 17.97
C ILE A 77 13.64 13.04 17.18
N ARG A 78 14.59 13.19 16.25
CA ARG A 78 15.15 12.06 15.54
C ARG A 78 16.02 11.20 16.46
N ASP A 79 15.56 10.01 16.74
CA ASP A 79 16.35 8.93 17.36
C ASP A 79 16.18 7.65 16.54
N ASP A 80 17.23 7.29 15.79
CA ASP A 80 17.22 6.11 14.92
C ASP A 80 17.16 4.80 15.73
N THR A 81 17.48 4.85 17.03
CA THR A 81 17.35 3.70 17.96
C THR A 81 15.97 3.57 18.61
N ARG A 82 15.17 4.65 18.57
CA ARG A 82 13.82 4.72 19.18
C ARG A 82 13.79 4.45 20.68
N SER A 83 14.80 4.87 21.38
CA SER A 83 15.00 4.59 22.81
C SER A 83 15.21 5.84 23.67
N ASP A 84 15.35 7.02 23.06
CA ASP A 84 15.51 8.27 23.81
C ASP A 84 14.29 8.55 24.69
N PRO A 85 14.47 8.69 26.02
CA PRO A 85 13.34 8.84 26.93
C PRO A 85 12.56 10.15 26.74
N GLU A 86 13.24 11.24 26.39
CA GLU A 86 12.60 12.56 26.19
C GLU A 86 11.73 12.54 24.94
N MET A 87 12.25 11.96 23.85
CA MET A 87 11.50 11.77 22.62
C MET A 87 10.29 10.86 22.87
N LEU A 88 10.46 9.68 23.49
CA LEU A 88 9.36 8.76 23.79
C LEU A 88 8.30 9.37 24.71
N ASP A 89 8.70 10.24 25.64
CA ASP A 89 7.77 10.96 26.49
C ASP A 89 6.92 11.96 25.70
N LEU A 90 7.53 12.72 24.78
CA LEU A 90 6.82 13.62 23.86
C LEU A 90 5.76 12.82 23.06
N LEU A 91 6.11 11.67 22.49
CA LEU A 91 5.16 10.86 21.70
C LEU A 91 3.96 10.41 22.56
N ARG A 92 4.22 10.01 23.82
CA ARG A 92 3.13 9.64 24.75
C ARG A 92 2.26 10.84 25.13
N GLN A 93 2.85 12.02 25.29
CA GLN A 93 2.09 13.25 25.55
C GLN A 93 1.19 13.61 24.39
N GLU A 94 1.64 13.47 23.13
CA GLU A 94 0.81 13.68 21.92
C GLU A 94 -0.39 12.73 21.91
N ASN A 95 -0.18 11.44 22.16
CA ASN A 95 -1.26 10.46 22.25
C ASN A 95 -2.23 10.75 23.37
N ALA A 96 -1.73 11.16 24.54
CA ALA A 96 -2.57 11.54 25.67
C ALA A 96 -3.41 12.78 25.35
N TYR A 97 -2.83 13.78 24.69
CA TYR A 97 -3.52 14.99 24.23
C TYR A 97 -4.64 14.63 23.22
N THR A 98 -4.32 13.85 22.19
CA THR A 98 -5.29 13.38 21.20
C THR A 98 -6.45 12.63 21.89
N SER A 99 -6.15 11.74 22.83
CA SER A 99 -7.15 11.02 23.61
C SER A 99 -8.07 11.97 24.39
N VAL A 100 -7.53 12.97 25.07
CA VAL A 100 -8.32 13.94 25.83
C VAL A 100 -9.19 14.79 24.90
N MET A 101 -8.63 15.29 23.81
CA MET A 101 -9.34 16.12 22.83
C MET A 101 -10.48 15.39 22.12
N MET A 102 -10.38 14.07 22.01
CA MET A 102 -11.37 13.21 21.36
C MET A 102 -12.26 12.43 22.34
N GLN A 103 -12.08 12.57 23.66
CA GLN A 103 -12.80 11.82 24.68
C GLN A 103 -14.33 11.97 24.57
N HIS A 104 -14.81 13.18 24.24
CA HIS A 104 -16.24 13.47 24.09
C HIS A 104 -16.89 12.74 22.92
N THR A 105 -16.10 12.21 21.99
CA THR A 105 -16.56 11.42 20.83
C THR A 105 -16.49 9.90 21.07
N GLY A 106 -16.16 9.43 22.28
CA GLY A 106 -15.94 8.01 22.55
C GLY A 106 -17.10 7.11 22.14
N GLU A 107 -18.35 7.49 22.48
CA GLU A 107 -19.52 6.73 22.02
C GLU A 107 -19.67 6.71 20.48
N LEU A 108 -19.29 7.79 19.81
CA LEU A 108 -19.31 7.86 18.36
C LEU A 108 -18.22 6.96 17.77
N GLN A 109 -17.01 6.94 18.35
CA GLN A 109 -15.93 6.06 17.93
C GLN A 109 -16.36 4.59 18.04
N ASP A 110 -16.95 4.19 19.16
CA ASP A 110 -17.46 2.83 19.36
C ASP A 110 -18.56 2.47 18.35
N ARG A 111 -19.50 3.39 18.10
CA ARG A 111 -20.53 3.17 17.05
C ARG A 111 -19.92 3.01 15.67
N LEU A 112 -18.96 3.86 15.29
CA LEU A 112 -18.30 3.81 13.99
C LEU A 112 -17.47 2.53 13.84
N PHE A 113 -16.70 2.15 14.85
CA PHE A 113 -15.97 0.89 14.86
C PHE A 113 -16.91 -0.30 14.65
N ASN A 114 -18.01 -0.38 15.42
CA ASN A 114 -18.97 -1.45 15.30
C ASN A 114 -19.67 -1.43 13.93
N GLU A 115 -20.04 -0.25 13.41
CA GLU A 115 -20.62 -0.07 12.09
C GLU A 115 -19.70 -0.57 10.98
N ILE A 116 -18.40 -0.27 11.04
CA ILE A 116 -17.40 -0.74 10.08
C ILE A 116 -17.21 -2.25 10.22
N ALA A 117 -16.99 -2.73 11.43
CA ALA A 117 -16.71 -4.14 11.69
C ALA A 117 -17.86 -5.06 11.30
N GLN A 118 -19.12 -4.65 11.59
CA GLN A 118 -20.32 -5.44 11.26
C GLN A 118 -20.60 -5.59 9.76
N ARG A 119 -19.99 -4.76 8.89
CA ARG A 119 -20.12 -4.92 7.44
C ARG A 119 -19.25 -6.02 6.87
N LEU A 120 -18.33 -6.55 7.65
CA LEU A 120 -17.34 -7.52 7.21
C LEU A 120 -17.82 -8.95 7.50
N ALA A 121 -17.72 -9.83 6.50
CA ALA A 121 -18.03 -11.23 6.68
C ALA A 121 -16.97 -11.94 7.56
N ASP A 122 -17.40 -12.65 8.59
CA ASP A 122 -16.52 -13.36 9.52
C ASP A 122 -15.70 -14.45 8.85
N ASN A 123 -16.34 -15.21 7.99
CA ASN A 123 -15.78 -16.39 7.32
C ASN A 123 -15.41 -16.09 5.87
N LYS A 124 -14.45 -15.16 5.67
CA LYS A 124 -13.99 -14.83 4.32
C LYS A 124 -13.01 -15.89 3.81
N LYS A 125 -13.28 -16.43 2.60
CA LYS A 125 -12.38 -17.35 1.89
C LYS A 125 -11.99 -16.77 0.54
N THR A 126 -10.76 -17.00 0.11
CA THR A 126 -10.35 -16.68 -1.27
C THR A 126 -10.82 -17.76 -2.25
N VAL A 127 -10.88 -17.41 -3.53
CA VAL A 127 -11.10 -18.40 -4.59
C VAL A 127 -9.84 -19.29 -4.66
N PRO A 128 -9.97 -20.63 -4.62
CA PRO A 128 -8.81 -21.52 -4.67
C PRO A 128 -8.02 -21.36 -5.97
N VAL A 129 -6.68 -21.41 -5.86
CA VAL A 129 -5.74 -21.34 -6.98
C VAL A 129 -5.04 -22.69 -7.10
N LYS A 130 -5.12 -23.31 -8.30
CA LYS A 130 -4.41 -24.55 -8.60
C LYS A 130 -2.94 -24.27 -8.87
N LYS A 131 -2.04 -24.96 -8.17
CA LYS A 131 -0.61 -25.01 -8.47
C LYS A 131 -0.10 -26.45 -8.22
N GLY A 132 0.52 -27.05 -9.23
CA GLY A 132 0.97 -28.44 -9.14
C GLY A 132 -0.18 -29.41 -8.84
N ASN A 133 0.03 -30.29 -7.85
CA ASN A 133 -0.94 -31.30 -7.42
C ASN A 133 -1.95 -30.78 -6.39
N PHE A 134 -1.92 -29.51 -6.05
CA PHE A 134 -2.78 -28.93 -5.02
C PHE A 134 -3.52 -27.68 -5.52
N GLU A 135 -4.61 -27.37 -4.85
CA GLU A 135 -5.21 -26.05 -4.86
C GLU A 135 -5.01 -25.37 -3.50
N TYR A 136 -4.69 -24.11 -3.52
CA TYR A 136 -4.37 -23.29 -2.36
C TYR A 136 -5.42 -22.20 -2.17
N HIS A 137 -5.83 -21.95 -0.92
CA HIS A 137 -6.68 -20.84 -0.57
C HIS A 137 -6.35 -20.32 0.82
N GLN A 138 -6.86 -19.14 1.08
CA GLN A 138 -6.76 -18.47 2.36
C GLN A 138 -8.15 -18.31 2.93
N GLU A 139 -8.31 -18.52 4.24
CA GLU A 139 -9.55 -18.26 4.94
C GLU A 139 -9.32 -17.54 6.26
N TYR A 140 -10.38 -16.85 6.68
CA TYR A 140 -10.52 -16.38 8.05
C TYR A 140 -11.61 -17.20 8.70
N ARG A 141 -11.47 -17.49 9.99
CA ARG A 141 -12.49 -18.16 10.81
C ARG A 141 -13.05 -17.18 11.81
N GLU A 142 -14.26 -17.46 12.29
CA GLU A 142 -14.90 -16.67 13.34
C GLU A 142 -13.95 -16.44 14.53
N GLY A 143 -13.83 -15.21 14.99
CA GLY A 143 -12.96 -14.83 16.10
C GLY A 143 -11.45 -14.83 15.80
N THR A 144 -11.00 -15.09 14.55
CA THR A 144 -9.56 -15.06 14.22
C THR A 144 -9.07 -13.70 13.71
N GLN A 145 -7.84 -13.25 14.01
CA GLN A 145 -7.22 -11.95 13.64
C GLN A 145 -6.52 -12.00 12.30
N TYR A 146 -5.97 -13.15 11.98
CA TYR A 146 -5.05 -13.35 10.90
C TYR A 146 -5.54 -14.45 9.97
N PRO A 147 -5.08 -14.50 8.73
CA PRO A 147 -5.46 -15.55 7.80
C PRO A 147 -4.94 -16.93 8.24
N ILE A 148 -5.62 -17.94 7.72
CA ILE A 148 -5.18 -19.32 7.75
C ILE A 148 -5.00 -19.73 6.30
N TYR A 149 -3.83 -20.28 5.96
CA TYR A 149 -3.51 -20.79 4.63
C TYR A 149 -3.74 -22.28 4.57
N LEU A 150 -4.42 -22.72 3.53
CA LEU A 150 -4.81 -24.11 3.34
C LEU A 150 -4.46 -24.59 1.93
N ARG A 151 -4.23 -25.90 1.81
CA ARG A 151 -4.15 -26.57 0.51
C ARG A 151 -5.02 -27.82 0.50
N ARG A 152 -5.44 -28.22 -0.68
CA ARG A 152 -6.20 -29.45 -0.92
C ARG A 152 -5.63 -30.17 -2.14
N GLN A 153 -5.39 -31.48 -2.02
CA GLN A 153 -4.83 -32.29 -3.11
C GLN A 153 -5.83 -32.46 -4.27
N LEU A 154 -5.31 -32.51 -5.50
CA LEU A 154 -6.06 -32.66 -6.74
C LEU A 154 -5.77 -34.06 -7.40
N PRO A 155 -6.76 -34.70 -8.06
CA PRO A 155 -8.19 -34.38 -7.97
C PRO A 155 -8.71 -34.60 -6.55
N PRO A 156 -9.69 -33.81 -6.08
CA PRO A 156 -10.20 -33.99 -4.74
C PRO A 156 -10.80 -35.40 -4.60
N GLY A 157 -10.28 -36.19 -3.66
CA GLY A 157 -10.89 -37.46 -3.26
C GLY A 157 -12.26 -37.19 -2.63
N HIS A 158 -13.15 -38.19 -2.65
CA HIS A 158 -14.40 -38.08 -1.93
C HIS A 158 -14.13 -37.78 -0.44
N GLN A 159 -14.52 -36.59 0.04
CA GLN A 159 -14.39 -36.13 1.42
C GLN A 159 -12.99 -35.66 1.90
N GLN A 160 -12.05 -35.37 1.03
CA GLN A 160 -10.77 -34.84 1.49
C GLN A 160 -10.92 -33.35 1.86
N GLU A 161 -10.82 -33.06 3.16
CA GLU A 161 -10.78 -31.67 3.67
C GLU A 161 -9.45 -31.00 3.30
N ALA A 162 -9.47 -29.67 3.21
CA ALA A 162 -8.25 -28.92 3.01
C ALA A 162 -7.38 -28.94 4.29
N GLU A 163 -6.09 -29.21 4.14
CA GLU A 163 -5.14 -29.20 5.25
C GLU A 163 -4.62 -27.75 5.52
N VAL A 164 -4.43 -27.43 6.79
CA VAL A 164 -3.86 -26.15 7.20
C VAL A 164 -2.35 -26.19 7.04
N ILE A 165 -1.82 -25.41 6.10
CA ILE A 165 -0.36 -25.30 5.89
C ILE A 165 0.26 -24.21 6.75
N LEU A 166 -0.46 -23.11 7.05
CA LEU A 166 0.00 -22.05 7.96
C LEU A 166 -1.18 -21.39 8.68
N ASP A 167 -1.12 -21.31 10.01
CA ASP A 167 -2.08 -20.61 10.85
C ASP A 167 -1.39 -19.39 11.50
N VAL A 168 -1.55 -18.22 10.88
CA VAL A 168 -0.89 -17.00 11.35
C VAL A 168 -1.38 -16.58 12.74
N ASN A 169 -2.60 -16.98 13.14
CA ASN A 169 -3.11 -16.70 14.49
C ASN A 169 -2.31 -17.43 15.59
N LYS A 170 -1.71 -18.57 15.26
CA LYS A 170 -0.83 -19.28 16.20
C LYS A 170 0.53 -18.62 16.30
N LEU A 171 1.06 -18.12 15.19
CA LEU A 171 2.36 -17.46 15.11
C LEU A 171 2.32 -16.09 15.81
N ALA A 172 1.26 -15.34 15.63
CA ALA A 172 1.10 -13.99 16.19
C ALA A 172 0.94 -13.95 17.74
N LYS A 173 0.79 -15.11 18.39
CA LYS A 173 0.60 -15.14 19.85
C LYS A 173 1.80 -14.57 20.61
N GLY A 174 1.55 -13.56 21.44
CA GLY A 174 2.57 -12.90 22.24
C GLY A 174 3.33 -11.79 21.53
N HIS A 175 2.96 -11.46 20.29
CA HIS A 175 3.46 -10.32 19.56
C HIS A 175 2.41 -9.19 19.56
N GLU A 176 2.87 -7.96 19.73
CA GLU A 176 2.05 -6.75 19.57
C GLU A 176 1.74 -6.49 18.11
N TYR A 177 2.72 -6.69 17.26
CA TYR A 177 2.60 -6.68 15.79
C TYR A 177 3.07 -8.03 15.23
N PHE A 178 2.38 -8.53 14.21
CA PHE A 178 2.81 -9.72 13.47
C PHE A 178 2.25 -9.71 12.04
N SER A 179 3.08 -10.02 11.08
CA SER A 179 2.65 -10.24 9.69
C SER A 179 3.38 -11.45 9.07
N VAL A 180 2.75 -12.05 8.06
CA VAL A 180 3.38 -12.96 7.10
C VAL A 180 3.16 -12.35 5.72
N ASP A 181 4.21 -11.81 5.13
CA ASP A 181 4.09 -10.95 3.94
C ASP A 181 4.40 -11.68 2.64
N ASN A 182 5.08 -12.83 2.69
CA ASN A 182 5.23 -13.73 1.54
C ASN A 182 5.42 -15.18 1.97
N TRP A 183 5.05 -16.10 1.09
CA TRP A 183 5.28 -17.53 1.23
C TRP A 183 5.39 -18.24 -0.11
N SER A 184 6.10 -19.36 -0.14
CA SER A 184 6.27 -20.19 -1.33
C SER A 184 6.41 -21.65 -0.95
N VAL A 185 5.71 -22.53 -1.67
CA VAL A 185 5.85 -23.99 -1.53
C VAL A 185 6.95 -24.46 -2.46
N SER A 186 7.78 -25.40 -1.95
CA SER A 186 8.87 -26.00 -2.73
C SER A 186 8.36 -26.80 -3.93
N PRO A 187 9.12 -26.99 -5.01
CA PRO A 187 8.73 -27.77 -6.18
C PRO A 187 8.32 -29.23 -5.86
N ASP A 188 8.90 -29.84 -4.82
CA ASP A 188 8.50 -31.17 -4.33
C ASP A 188 7.20 -31.16 -3.49
N GLU A 189 6.58 -29.99 -3.28
CA GLU A 189 5.35 -29.76 -2.52
C GLU A 189 5.42 -30.20 -1.04
N GLN A 190 6.63 -30.48 -0.50
CA GLN A 190 6.81 -30.98 0.85
C GLN A 190 7.17 -29.90 1.87
N LYS A 191 7.63 -28.74 1.43
CA LYS A 191 8.07 -27.65 2.30
C LYS A 191 7.40 -26.33 1.92
N MET A 192 7.30 -25.44 2.89
CA MET A 192 6.83 -24.08 2.71
C MET A 192 7.84 -23.13 3.34
N ALA A 193 8.41 -22.23 2.55
CA ALA A 193 9.14 -21.07 3.05
C ALA A 193 8.19 -19.89 3.23
N TYR A 194 8.34 -19.14 4.31
CA TYR A 194 7.58 -17.90 4.54
C TYR A 194 8.43 -16.87 5.27
N VAL A 195 8.07 -15.60 5.12
CA VAL A 195 8.74 -14.49 5.79
C VAL A 195 7.78 -13.78 6.75
N GLU A 196 8.25 -13.55 7.99
CA GLU A 196 7.48 -12.95 9.07
C GLU A 196 8.13 -11.67 9.56
N ASP A 197 7.32 -10.64 9.89
CA ASP A 197 7.74 -9.44 10.60
C ASP A 197 6.96 -9.36 11.93
N SER A 198 7.69 -9.16 13.03
CA SER A 198 7.12 -9.04 14.37
C SER A 198 7.31 -7.66 15.00
N VAL A 199 7.77 -6.67 14.21
CA VAL A 199 8.08 -5.30 14.67
C VAL A 199 7.41 -4.22 13.81
N SER A 200 6.89 -4.58 12.62
CA SER A 200 6.39 -3.62 11.62
C SER A 200 7.48 -2.74 11.00
N ARG A 201 8.69 -3.26 10.90
CA ARG A 201 9.83 -2.51 10.36
C ARG A 201 10.32 -3.05 9.02
N ARG A 202 9.58 -4.02 8.44
CA ARG A 202 9.95 -4.69 7.18
C ARG A 202 11.35 -5.35 7.23
N GLN A 203 11.76 -5.74 8.42
CA GLN A 203 12.93 -6.57 8.68
C GLN A 203 12.45 -7.99 8.96
N TYR A 204 12.39 -8.79 7.91
CA TYR A 204 11.75 -10.09 7.99
C TYR A 204 12.68 -11.16 8.51
N THR A 205 12.07 -12.20 9.07
CA THR A 205 12.70 -13.49 9.37
C THR A 205 12.15 -14.54 8.42
N LEU A 206 13.00 -15.19 7.66
CA LEU A 206 12.65 -16.33 6.82
C LEU A 206 12.59 -17.59 7.68
N ARG A 207 11.51 -18.36 7.50
CA ARG A 207 11.25 -19.64 8.16
C ARG A 207 10.87 -20.68 7.14
N ILE A 208 11.19 -21.95 7.45
CA ILE A 208 10.84 -23.08 6.60
C ILE A 208 10.04 -24.10 7.41
N LYS A 209 8.92 -24.54 6.86
CA LYS A 209 8.03 -25.52 7.46
C LYS A 209 7.97 -26.79 6.62
N ASN A 210 8.10 -27.96 7.24
CA ASN A 210 7.78 -29.23 6.65
C ASN A 210 6.25 -29.39 6.61
N LEU A 211 5.67 -29.61 5.44
CA LEU A 211 4.22 -29.72 5.25
C LEU A 211 3.65 -31.10 5.58
N GLU A 212 4.50 -32.14 5.61
CA GLU A 212 4.07 -33.49 5.99
C GLU A 212 3.96 -33.62 7.51
N THR A 213 4.98 -33.16 8.26
CA THR A 213 4.99 -33.28 9.73
C THR A 213 4.32 -32.08 10.41
N GLY A 214 4.26 -30.93 9.74
CA GLY A 214 3.79 -29.67 10.30
C GLY A 214 4.83 -28.92 11.14
N ASP A 215 6.06 -29.44 11.27
CA ASP A 215 7.13 -28.86 12.10
C ASP A 215 7.88 -27.76 11.34
N LEU A 216 8.38 -26.78 12.10
CA LEU A 216 9.36 -25.83 11.59
C LEU A 216 10.74 -26.48 11.53
N LEU A 217 11.46 -26.27 10.42
CA LEU A 217 12.88 -26.62 10.33
C LEU A 217 13.71 -25.67 11.19
N GLU A 218 14.94 -26.05 11.49
CA GLU A 218 15.87 -25.21 12.27
C GLU A 218 16.34 -23.99 11.47
N ASP A 219 16.19 -24.02 10.15
CA ASP A 219 16.51 -22.93 9.24
C ASP A 219 15.73 -21.66 9.62
N ARG A 220 16.48 -20.63 10.07
CA ARG A 220 15.97 -19.34 10.47
C ARG A 220 16.92 -18.25 10.03
N ILE A 221 16.52 -17.46 9.04
CA ILE A 221 17.36 -16.41 8.45
C ILE A 221 16.73 -15.04 8.75
N GLN A 222 17.47 -14.18 9.42
CA GLN A 222 17.00 -12.87 9.85
C GLN A 222 17.43 -11.78 8.86
N ASN A 223 16.75 -10.62 8.96
CA ASN A 223 17.04 -9.42 8.19
C ASN A 223 16.99 -9.66 6.67
N VAL A 224 15.98 -10.39 6.23
CA VAL A 224 15.72 -10.64 4.81
C VAL A 224 14.63 -9.70 4.26
N SER A 225 14.53 -9.63 2.92
CA SER A 225 13.37 -9.05 2.23
C SER A 225 12.24 -10.08 2.08
N THR A 226 11.13 -9.68 1.48
CA THR A 226 10.02 -10.59 1.17
C THR A 226 10.31 -11.55 0.01
N SER A 227 11.37 -11.30 -0.78
CA SER A 227 11.67 -12.05 -2.01
C SER A 227 12.34 -13.39 -1.71
N ILE A 228 11.74 -14.47 -2.15
CA ILE A 228 12.27 -15.85 -2.02
C ILE A 228 12.01 -16.65 -3.30
N ALA A 229 12.92 -17.57 -3.64
CA ALA A 229 12.75 -18.47 -4.77
C ALA A 229 13.43 -19.83 -4.51
N TRP A 230 12.76 -20.92 -4.89
CA TRP A 230 13.27 -22.28 -4.75
C TRP A 230 14.13 -22.73 -5.93
N SER A 231 15.10 -23.58 -5.67
CA SER A 231 15.74 -24.40 -6.74
C SER A 231 14.78 -25.53 -7.19
N GLY A 232 14.96 -26.02 -8.41
CA GLY A 232 14.10 -27.09 -8.95
C GLY A 232 14.15 -28.41 -8.19
N ASP A 233 15.28 -28.71 -7.51
CA ASP A 233 15.45 -29.89 -6.69
C ASP A 233 15.01 -29.73 -5.22
N SER A 234 14.41 -28.59 -4.87
CA SER A 234 13.92 -28.26 -3.53
C SER A 234 14.97 -28.31 -2.40
N LYS A 235 16.26 -28.24 -2.74
CA LYS A 235 17.36 -28.30 -1.76
C LYS A 235 17.92 -26.93 -1.41
N TYR A 236 17.72 -25.96 -2.29
CA TYR A 236 18.23 -24.61 -2.10
C TYR A 236 17.09 -23.60 -2.12
N LEU A 237 17.26 -22.58 -1.30
CA LEU A 237 16.38 -21.41 -1.29
C LEU A 237 17.21 -20.16 -1.55
N PHE A 238 16.84 -19.37 -2.55
CA PHE A 238 17.40 -18.05 -2.80
C PHE A 238 16.60 -17.02 -2.01
N TYR A 239 17.29 -16.10 -1.36
CA TYR A 239 16.72 -15.01 -0.61
C TYR A 239 17.55 -13.73 -0.74
N VAL A 240 16.96 -12.59 -0.40
CA VAL A 240 17.67 -11.30 -0.42
C VAL A 240 17.82 -10.78 1.00
N SER A 241 19.05 -10.53 1.43
CA SER A 241 19.31 -9.84 2.70
C SER A 241 19.27 -8.33 2.52
N LYS A 242 18.91 -7.63 3.61
CA LYS A 242 18.84 -6.17 3.67
C LYS A 242 20.06 -5.59 4.35
N HIS A 243 20.46 -4.40 3.91
CA HIS A 243 21.43 -3.62 4.66
C HIS A 243 20.87 -3.25 6.04
N PRO A 244 21.58 -3.47 7.15
CA PRO A 244 20.98 -3.39 8.49
C PRO A 244 20.52 -1.99 8.87
N GLN A 245 21.13 -0.93 8.34
CA GLN A 245 20.78 0.46 8.62
C GLN A 245 19.81 1.04 7.59
N THR A 246 20.18 1.00 6.31
CA THR A 246 19.38 1.60 5.23
C THR A 246 18.18 0.74 4.80
N LEU A 247 18.10 -0.50 5.28
CA LEU A 247 17.07 -1.50 4.95
C LEU A 247 16.98 -1.82 3.44
N LEU A 248 17.97 -1.37 2.66
CA LEU A 248 18.05 -1.64 1.22
C LEU A 248 18.29 -3.14 0.98
N PRO A 249 17.46 -3.84 0.21
CA PRO A 249 17.71 -5.22 -0.20
C PRO A 249 18.76 -5.21 -1.31
N ASN A 250 19.96 -5.72 -1.04
CA ASN A 250 21.09 -5.58 -1.96
C ASN A 250 21.96 -6.84 -2.14
N LYS A 251 21.75 -7.92 -1.35
CA LYS A 251 22.55 -9.13 -1.47
C LYS A 251 21.67 -10.36 -1.64
N VAL A 252 21.91 -11.12 -2.70
CA VAL A 252 21.26 -12.41 -2.95
C VAL A 252 22.14 -13.52 -2.42
N PHE A 253 21.56 -14.34 -1.54
CA PHE A 253 22.19 -15.55 -1.03
C PHE A 253 21.45 -16.81 -1.52
N ARG A 254 22.19 -17.90 -1.60
CA ARG A 254 21.66 -19.25 -1.77
C ARG A 254 21.91 -20.03 -0.48
N HIS A 255 20.83 -20.40 0.19
CA HIS A 255 20.82 -21.21 1.40
C HIS A 255 20.67 -22.68 1.06
N THR A 256 21.47 -23.56 1.67
CA THR A 256 21.28 -25.02 1.59
C THR A 256 20.45 -25.44 2.81
N LEU A 257 19.31 -26.08 2.57
CA LEU A 257 18.44 -26.50 3.67
C LEU A 257 19.15 -27.38 4.70
N GLY A 258 18.94 -27.09 5.97
CA GLY A 258 19.52 -27.82 7.11
C GLY A 258 20.98 -27.47 7.41
N THR A 259 21.55 -26.44 6.76
CA THR A 259 22.89 -25.95 7.09
C THR A 259 22.83 -24.62 7.87
N SER A 260 23.97 -24.21 8.44
CA SER A 260 24.07 -22.92 9.12
C SER A 260 24.00 -21.76 8.10
N VAL A 261 23.34 -20.66 8.46
CA VAL A 261 23.32 -19.41 7.67
C VAL A 261 24.74 -18.88 7.37
N SER A 262 25.72 -19.19 8.21
CA SER A 262 27.12 -18.84 7.97
C SER A 262 27.76 -19.59 6.79
N GLU A 263 27.11 -20.63 6.29
CA GLU A 263 27.54 -21.42 5.12
C GLU A 263 26.86 -20.95 3.83
N ASP A 264 25.96 -19.95 3.91
CA ASP A 264 25.23 -19.45 2.76
C ASP A 264 26.16 -18.82 1.74
N VAL A 265 25.88 -19.12 0.47
CA VAL A 265 26.71 -18.64 -0.65
C VAL A 265 26.16 -17.30 -1.15
N LEU A 266 26.98 -16.26 -1.13
CA LEU A 266 26.66 -14.99 -1.80
C LEU A 266 26.66 -15.23 -3.33
N VAL A 267 25.50 -15.01 -3.95
CA VAL A 267 25.27 -15.21 -5.39
C VAL A 267 25.42 -13.89 -6.16
N TYR A 268 24.95 -12.81 -5.57
CA TYR A 268 24.98 -11.48 -6.16
C TYR A 268 24.97 -10.40 -5.07
N GLU A 269 25.72 -9.33 -5.30
CA GLU A 269 25.69 -8.13 -4.48
C GLU A 269 25.55 -6.90 -5.37
N GLU A 270 24.52 -6.08 -5.09
CA GLU A 270 24.38 -4.77 -5.70
C GLU A 270 25.14 -3.73 -4.88
N ALA A 271 26.06 -3.05 -5.54
CA ALA A 271 26.90 -2.02 -4.91
C ALA A 271 26.32 -0.60 -5.01
N ASP A 272 25.45 -0.38 -5.99
CA ASP A 272 24.81 0.91 -6.20
C ASP A 272 23.60 1.06 -5.25
N PRO A 273 23.67 2.02 -4.30
CA PRO A 273 22.62 2.17 -3.30
C PRO A 273 21.31 2.75 -3.84
N GLU A 274 21.22 3.12 -5.10
CA GLU A 274 19.98 3.55 -5.75
C GLU A 274 19.14 2.38 -6.26
N PHE A 275 19.71 1.14 -6.26
CA PHE A 275 19.05 -0.03 -6.81
C PHE A 275 18.57 -1.00 -5.73
N TYR A 276 17.35 -1.48 -5.92
CA TYR A 276 16.72 -2.53 -5.11
C TYR A 276 16.90 -3.88 -5.78
N THR A 277 17.26 -4.90 -5.00
CA THR A 277 17.43 -6.26 -5.47
C THR A 277 16.27 -7.15 -4.99
N SER A 278 15.76 -7.98 -5.88
CA SER A 278 14.76 -9.00 -5.56
C SER A 278 15.06 -10.31 -6.28
N VAL A 279 14.44 -11.41 -5.80
CA VAL A 279 14.48 -12.71 -6.46
C VAL A 279 13.08 -13.24 -6.67
N TYR A 280 12.85 -13.91 -7.78
CA TYR A 280 11.59 -14.62 -8.04
C TYR A 280 11.83 -15.81 -8.97
N GLN A 281 10.90 -16.77 -8.96
CA GLN A 281 10.89 -17.85 -9.94
C GLN A 281 10.10 -17.40 -11.16
N THR A 282 10.61 -17.65 -12.38
CA THR A 282 9.83 -17.40 -13.59
C THR A 282 8.56 -18.25 -13.60
N ARG A 283 7.51 -17.80 -14.31
CA ARG A 283 6.25 -18.53 -14.39
C ARG A 283 6.40 -19.93 -15.01
N SER A 284 7.33 -20.11 -15.91
CA SER A 284 7.72 -21.41 -16.46
C SER A 284 8.33 -22.35 -15.43
N GLU A 285 8.77 -21.80 -14.29
CA GLU A 285 9.54 -22.48 -13.25
C GLU A 285 10.93 -22.94 -13.71
N ASP A 286 11.42 -22.48 -14.87
CA ASP A 286 12.72 -22.85 -15.42
C ASP A 286 13.89 -22.03 -14.86
N TYR A 287 13.63 -20.80 -14.38
CA TYR A 287 14.66 -19.88 -13.89
C TYR A 287 14.31 -19.29 -12.53
N VAL A 288 15.35 -19.11 -11.71
CA VAL A 288 15.39 -18.10 -10.65
C VAL A 288 15.91 -16.81 -11.29
N ALA A 289 15.10 -15.76 -11.23
CA ALA A 289 15.47 -14.44 -11.72
C ALA A 289 15.89 -13.54 -10.56
N ILE A 290 17.03 -12.88 -10.68
CA ILE A 290 17.48 -11.78 -9.84
C ILE A 290 17.12 -10.50 -10.57
N SER A 291 16.21 -9.70 -10.01
CA SER A 291 15.82 -8.40 -10.55
C SER A 291 16.48 -7.30 -9.74
N VAL A 292 17.17 -6.41 -10.43
CA VAL A 292 17.81 -5.21 -9.88
C VAL A 292 17.19 -4.02 -10.54
N SER A 293 16.57 -3.12 -9.80
CA SER A 293 15.83 -2.00 -10.37
C SER A 293 15.89 -0.74 -9.51
N SER A 294 15.95 0.41 -10.17
CA SER A 294 15.61 1.73 -9.64
C SER A 294 14.21 2.14 -10.12
N THR A 295 13.85 3.39 -9.93
CA THR A 295 12.57 3.95 -10.42
C THR A 295 12.48 3.97 -11.95
N ASP A 296 13.60 4.04 -12.66
CA ASP A 296 13.68 4.27 -14.11
C ASP A 296 14.58 3.28 -14.87
N SER A 297 15.22 2.36 -14.19
CA SER A 297 16.22 1.46 -14.80
C SER A 297 16.10 0.04 -14.25
N SER A 298 16.35 -0.97 -15.10
CA SER A 298 16.24 -2.38 -14.72
C SER A 298 17.39 -3.22 -15.24
N GLU A 299 17.79 -4.24 -14.46
CA GLU A 299 18.63 -5.34 -14.89
C GLU A 299 18.04 -6.66 -14.38
N ILE A 300 18.07 -7.70 -15.20
CA ILE A 300 17.66 -9.04 -14.78
C ILE A 300 18.80 -10.02 -15.03
N ARG A 301 19.02 -10.91 -14.05
CA ARG A 301 19.95 -12.04 -14.15
C ARG A 301 19.19 -13.34 -13.91
N LEU A 302 19.59 -14.40 -14.61
CA LEU A 302 18.92 -15.68 -14.63
C LEU A 302 19.82 -16.80 -14.10
N ILE A 303 19.28 -17.67 -13.27
CA ILE A 303 19.92 -18.92 -12.83
C ILE A 303 18.96 -20.04 -13.23
N PRO A 304 19.38 -21.01 -14.08
CA PRO A 304 18.51 -22.17 -14.36
C PRO A 304 18.22 -22.95 -13.08
N VAL A 305 16.95 -23.26 -12.82
CA VAL A 305 16.56 -24.02 -11.60
C VAL A 305 17.18 -25.41 -11.53
N SER A 306 17.53 -25.98 -12.71
CA SER A 306 18.19 -27.30 -12.83
C SER A 306 19.67 -27.26 -12.46
N THR A 307 20.31 -26.10 -12.53
CA THR A 307 21.75 -25.92 -12.21
C THR A 307 21.94 -24.74 -11.23
N PRO A 308 21.35 -24.84 -10.01
CA PRO A 308 21.26 -23.71 -9.07
C PRO A 308 22.62 -23.26 -8.52
N MET A 309 23.69 -24.01 -8.81
CA MET A 309 25.07 -23.69 -8.39
C MET A 309 25.81 -22.80 -9.39
N GLU A 310 25.30 -22.63 -10.60
CA GLU A 310 25.91 -21.80 -11.63
C GLU A 310 25.83 -20.32 -11.33
N ALA A 311 26.72 -19.53 -11.90
CA ALA A 311 26.70 -18.07 -11.80
C ALA A 311 25.51 -17.50 -12.56
N PRO A 312 24.90 -16.41 -12.07
CA PRO A 312 23.78 -15.77 -12.77
C PRO A 312 24.18 -15.23 -14.15
N ILE A 313 23.38 -15.53 -15.16
CA ILE A 313 23.55 -15.04 -16.54
C ILE A 313 22.82 -13.71 -16.66
N ILE A 314 23.48 -12.67 -17.17
CA ILE A 314 22.84 -11.37 -17.42
C ILE A 314 21.88 -11.50 -18.60
N PHE A 315 20.58 -11.24 -18.36
CA PHE A 315 19.56 -11.19 -19.42
C PHE A 315 19.77 -9.97 -20.33
N LEU A 316 19.88 -8.80 -19.73
CA LEU A 316 20.32 -7.56 -20.36
C LEU A 316 20.91 -6.66 -19.25
N ALA A 317 22.09 -6.11 -19.48
CA ALA A 317 22.70 -5.14 -18.57
C ALA A 317 21.86 -3.85 -18.49
N ARG A 318 21.84 -3.23 -17.31
CA ARG A 318 21.10 -1.98 -17.11
C ARG A 318 21.65 -0.84 -17.95
N GLU A 319 20.75 0.02 -18.38
CA GLU A 319 21.03 1.30 -19.03
C GLU A 319 20.14 2.35 -18.34
N ALA A 320 20.61 3.58 -18.25
CA ALA A 320 19.83 4.68 -17.70
C ALA A 320 18.52 4.87 -18.48
N ASP A 321 17.42 5.15 -17.81
CA ASP A 321 16.07 5.36 -18.37
C ASP A 321 15.53 4.14 -19.15
N HIS A 322 16.07 2.96 -18.90
CA HIS A 322 15.61 1.72 -19.54
C HIS A 322 15.00 0.75 -18.54
N GLU A 323 13.70 0.70 -18.53
CA GLU A 323 12.91 -0.23 -17.75
C GLU A 323 12.46 -1.42 -18.59
N TYR A 324 12.61 -2.65 -18.03
CA TYR A 324 12.04 -3.83 -18.65
C TYR A 324 11.69 -4.91 -17.62
N ARG A 325 10.70 -5.72 -17.98
CA ARG A 325 10.26 -6.90 -17.22
C ARG A 325 10.12 -8.07 -18.18
N ILE A 326 10.34 -9.29 -17.68
CA ILE A 326 10.30 -10.50 -18.51
C ILE A 326 9.19 -11.46 -18.05
N ARG A 327 8.67 -12.21 -19.02
CA ARG A 327 7.87 -13.42 -18.82
C ARG A 327 8.48 -14.52 -19.67
N HIS A 328 8.64 -15.72 -19.11
CA HIS A 328 9.24 -16.85 -19.81
C HIS A 328 8.21 -17.96 -20.02
N ILE A 329 8.17 -18.50 -21.25
CA ILE A 329 7.36 -19.65 -21.61
C ILE A 329 8.02 -20.43 -22.77
N GLY A 330 8.14 -21.76 -22.64
CA GLY A 330 8.85 -22.58 -23.59
C GLY A 330 10.31 -22.16 -23.73
N ASN A 331 10.75 -21.75 -24.92
CA ASN A 331 12.09 -21.25 -25.20
C ASN A 331 12.14 -19.75 -25.50
N THR A 332 11.14 -19.00 -25.02
CA THR A 332 10.93 -17.59 -25.40
C THR A 332 10.72 -16.71 -24.19
N PHE A 333 11.42 -15.58 -24.15
CA PHE A 333 11.15 -14.49 -23.24
C PHE A 333 10.29 -13.43 -23.91
N TYR A 334 9.22 -13.03 -23.24
CA TYR A 334 8.42 -11.85 -23.54
C TYR A 334 8.88 -10.70 -22.65
N ILE A 335 9.10 -9.54 -23.26
CA ILE A 335 9.77 -8.40 -22.62
C ILE A 335 8.84 -7.20 -22.72
N LEU A 336 8.30 -6.77 -21.60
CA LEU A 336 7.61 -5.49 -21.50
C LEU A 336 8.66 -4.41 -21.23
N THR A 337 8.83 -3.46 -22.17
CA THR A 337 9.94 -2.50 -22.12
C THR A 337 9.52 -1.10 -22.56
N ASN A 338 10.14 -0.06 -21.96
CA ASN A 338 10.03 1.32 -22.39
C ASN A 338 11.07 1.69 -23.48
N TRP A 339 11.93 0.75 -23.92
CA TRP A 339 12.91 1.00 -24.97
C TRP A 339 12.24 1.54 -26.24
N GLN A 340 12.54 2.80 -26.62
CA GLN A 340 11.90 3.55 -27.71
C GLN A 340 10.35 3.58 -27.61
N ALA A 341 9.79 3.48 -26.40
CA ALA A 341 8.36 3.27 -26.21
C ALA A 341 7.92 3.85 -24.84
N LYS A 342 7.64 5.14 -24.75
CA LYS A 342 7.31 5.81 -23.50
C LYS A 342 6.20 5.09 -22.70
N ASN A 343 5.12 4.66 -23.34
CA ASN A 343 4.02 3.91 -22.74
C ASN A 343 4.23 2.39 -22.84
N PHE A 344 5.48 1.96 -22.87
CA PHE A 344 5.91 0.57 -23.04
C PHE A 344 5.45 -0.06 -24.37
N ARG A 345 6.13 -1.13 -24.73
CA ARG A 345 5.80 -2.07 -25.78
C ARG A 345 6.14 -3.49 -25.33
N LEU A 346 5.52 -4.46 -25.95
CA LEU A 346 5.85 -5.87 -25.72
C LEU A 346 6.70 -6.39 -26.85
N MET A 347 7.85 -6.96 -26.48
CA MET A 347 8.79 -7.60 -27.39
C MET A 347 9.02 -9.06 -27.00
N LYS A 348 9.68 -9.84 -27.83
CA LYS A 348 10.12 -11.21 -27.54
C LYS A 348 11.52 -11.48 -28.01
N VAL A 349 12.17 -12.44 -27.36
CA VAL A 349 13.49 -12.98 -27.74
C VAL A 349 13.57 -14.45 -27.38
N ARG A 350 14.28 -15.23 -28.16
CA ARG A 350 14.59 -16.63 -27.81
C ARG A 350 15.64 -16.70 -26.72
N GLU A 351 15.61 -17.77 -25.91
CA GLU A 351 16.56 -18.03 -24.82
C GLU A 351 18.04 -17.95 -25.23
N ASP A 352 18.37 -18.50 -26.42
CA ASP A 352 19.72 -18.55 -26.96
C ASP A 352 20.20 -17.18 -27.53
N LEU A 353 19.36 -16.17 -27.53
CA LEU A 353 19.63 -14.84 -28.08
C LEU A 353 19.51 -13.71 -27.04
N ILE A 354 19.49 -14.03 -25.77
CA ILE A 354 19.50 -13.01 -24.70
C ILE A 354 20.82 -12.23 -24.70
N GLY A 355 20.82 -11.04 -24.06
CA GLY A 355 22.02 -10.19 -23.92
C GLY A 355 22.13 -9.08 -24.96
N ASP A 356 21.34 -9.11 -26.04
CA ASP A 356 21.32 -8.06 -27.06
C ASP A 356 19.89 -7.66 -27.41
N LYS A 357 19.48 -6.47 -26.99
CA LYS A 357 18.14 -5.94 -27.28
C LYS A 357 17.88 -5.64 -28.78
N GLN A 358 18.91 -5.58 -29.62
CA GLN A 358 18.74 -5.43 -31.06
C GLN A 358 18.14 -6.69 -31.72
N LEU A 359 18.19 -7.83 -31.01
CA LEU A 359 17.59 -9.09 -31.45
C LEU A 359 16.13 -9.26 -30.97
N TRP A 360 15.62 -8.29 -30.21
CA TRP A 360 14.24 -8.31 -29.76
C TRP A 360 13.27 -7.98 -30.90
N VAL A 361 12.19 -8.74 -30.98
CA VAL A 361 11.16 -8.60 -32.02
C VAL A 361 9.86 -8.09 -31.39
N ASP A 362 9.21 -7.10 -32.02
CA ASP A 362 7.92 -6.59 -31.53
C ASP A 362 6.85 -7.69 -31.55
N VAL A 363 6.12 -7.79 -30.44
CA VAL A 363 4.85 -8.53 -30.30
C VAL A 363 3.69 -7.54 -30.31
N MET A 364 3.83 -6.44 -29.56
CA MET A 364 2.87 -5.34 -29.53
C MET A 364 3.66 -4.02 -29.55
N ALA A 365 3.48 -3.26 -30.62
CA ALA A 365 4.16 -1.98 -30.80
C ALA A 365 3.66 -0.92 -29.80
N HIS A 366 4.49 0.09 -29.55
CA HIS A 366 4.15 1.25 -28.75
C HIS A 366 2.89 1.98 -29.24
N ARG A 367 2.05 2.38 -28.30
CA ARG A 367 0.85 3.19 -28.55
C ARG A 367 0.90 4.44 -27.65
N ALA A 368 0.90 5.62 -28.26
CA ALA A 368 1.03 6.88 -27.51
C ALA A 368 -0.14 7.16 -26.53
N SER A 369 -1.32 6.61 -26.81
CA SER A 369 -2.55 6.81 -26.01
C SER A 369 -2.86 5.68 -25.03
N THR A 370 -2.00 4.64 -24.98
CA THR A 370 -2.26 3.44 -24.17
C THR A 370 -0.97 3.00 -23.51
N LEU A 371 -0.97 2.95 -22.19
CA LEU A 371 0.10 2.40 -21.38
C LEU A 371 -0.11 0.89 -21.23
N ILE A 372 0.90 0.08 -21.50
CA ILE A 372 0.88 -1.35 -21.18
C ILE A 372 1.47 -1.50 -19.77
N GLN A 373 0.63 -1.90 -18.81
CA GLN A 373 1.00 -1.98 -17.40
C GLN A 373 1.57 -3.36 -17.02
N ASP A 374 0.97 -4.43 -17.55
CA ASP A 374 1.42 -5.80 -17.29
C ASP A 374 1.04 -6.74 -18.43
N VAL A 375 1.63 -7.93 -18.44
CA VAL A 375 1.42 -8.96 -19.44
C VAL A 375 1.34 -10.35 -18.79
N GLU A 376 0.38 -11.15 -19.25
CA GLU A 376 0.25 -12.56 -18.89
C GLU A 376 0.27 -13.41 -20.16
N VAL A 377 1.18 -14.39 -20.21
CA VAL A 377 1.38 -15.21 -21.43
C VAL A 377 0.90 -16.62 -21.16
N PHE A 378 -0.03 -17.12 -21.97
CA PHE A 378 -0.52 -18.50 -21.96
C PHE A 378 -0.06 -19.23 -23.22
N ASP A 379 -0.17 -20.55 -23.24
CA ASP A 379 0.18 -21.34 -24.44
C ASP A 379 -0.56 -20.91 -25.69
N GLN A 380 -1.81 -20.47 -25.56
CA GLN A 380 -2.69 -20.11 -26.68
C GLN A 380 -3.15 -18.66 -26.66
N PHE A 381 -2.86 -17.90 -25.60
CA PHE A 381 -3.35 -16.53 -25.43
C PHE A 381 -2.27 -15.61 -24.87
N LEU A 382 -2.39 -14.35 -25.23
CA LEU A 382 -1.67 -13.23 -24.64
C LEU A 382 -2.69 -12.31 -24.01
N VAL A 383 -2.47 -11.93 -22.76
CA VAL A 383 -3.30 -10.95 -22.06
C VAL A 383 -2.43 -9.76 -21.67
N THR A 384 -2.85 -8.56 -22.01
CA THR A 384 -2.24 -7.33 -21.53
C THR A 384 -3.20 -6.58 -20.60
N GLN A 385 -2.67 -6.12 -19.48
CA GLN A 385 -3.33 -5.09 -18.68
C GLN A 385 -2.86 -3.73 -19.18
N GLU A 386 -3.79 -2.93 -19.62
CA GLU A 386 -3.53 -1.65 -20.28
C GLU A 386 -4.24 -0.51 -19.54
N SER A 387 -3.72 0.71 -19.65
CA SER A 387 -4.42 1.92 -19.23
C SER A 387 -4.59 2.88 -20.39
N ALA A 388 -5.82 3.33 -20.62
CA ALA A 388 -6.12 4.35 -21.61
C ALA A 388 -7.22 5.29 -21.10
N LYS A 389 -7.06 6.59 -21.34
CA LYS A 389 -7.98 7.63 -20.84
C LYS A 389 -8.19 7.55 -19.32
N GLY A 390 -7.21 6.99 -18.61
CA GLY A 390 -7.20 6.82 -17.16
C GLY A 390 -8.11 5.71 -16.63
N LEU A 391 -8.43 4.71 -17.43
CA LEU A 391 -9.12 3.49 -17.02
C LEU A 391 -8.27 2.28 -17.41
N SER A 392 -8.22 1.31 -16.50
CA SER A 392 -7.57 0.03 -16.75
C SER A 392 -8.42 -0.85 -17.66
N MET A 393 -7.78 -1.63 -18.52
CA MET A 393 -8.41 -2.55 -19.47
C MET A 393 -7.65 -3.87 -19.49
N LEU A 394 -8.35 -4.97 -19.80
CA LEU A 394 -7.74 -6.25 -20.13
C LEU A 394 -7.99 -6.54 -21.62
N ARG A 395 -6.91 -6.72 -22.36
CA ARG A 395 -6.95 -7.11 -23.78
C ARG A 395 -6.48 -8.54 -23.90
N VAL A 396 -7.25 -9.36 -24.60
CA VAL A 396 -6.99 -10.78 -24.83
C VAL A 396 -6.77 -11.00 -26.31
N GLN A 397 -5.63 -11.60 -26.66
CA GLN A 397 -5.29 -11.97 -28.03
C GLN A 397 -5.07 -13.47 -28.13
N SER A 398 -5.62 -14.13 -29.14
CA SER A 398 -5.33 -15.52 -29.42
C SER A 398 -4.08 -15.67 -30.28
N ARG A 399 -3.40 -16.78 -30.10
CA ARG A 399 -2.23 -17.17 -30.91
C ARG A 399 -2.65 -17.49 -32.33
N SER A 400 -1.92 -17.01 -33.31
CA SER A 400 -2.10 -17.34 -34.70
C SER A 400 -1.13 -18.48 -35.12
N GLY A 401 -1.65 -19.68 -35.33
CA GLY A 401 -0.89 -20.81 -35.90
C GLY A 401 -0.07 -21.64 -34.91
N SER A 402 0.68 -22.62 -35.44
CA SER A 402 1.39 -23.65 -34.68
C SER A 402 2.87 -23.37 -34.41
N VAL A 403 3.40 -22.17 -34.73
CA VAL A 403 4.82 -21.89 -34.68
C VAL A 403 5.11 -20.65 -33.83
N ASP A 404 6.00 -20.81 -32.86
CA ASP A 404 6.74 -19.78 -32.13
C ASP A 404 5.94 -18.60 -31.55
N PHE A 405 4.95 -18.85 -30.66
CA PHE A 405 4.29 -17.81 -29.87
C PHE A 405 4.09 -16.48 -30.64
N ASP A 406 3.52 -16.61 -31.87
CA ASP A 406 3.17 -15.46 -32.70
C ASP A 406 1.71 -15.07 -32.45
N PHE A 407 1.48 -13.89 -31.89
CA PHE A 407 0.16 -13.32 -31.63
C PHE A 407 -0.25 -12.32 -32.74
N THR A 408 0.50 -12.22 -33.83
CA THR A 408 0.08 -11.40 -34.97
C THR A 408 -1.13 -12.06 -35.68
N PRO A 409 -2.12 -11.28 -36.11
CA PRO A 409 -3.21 -11.82 -36.90
C PRO A 409 -2.69 -12.57 -38.14
N ASN A 410 -3.23 -13.77 -38.41
CA ASN A 410 -2.91 -14.43 -39.65
C ASN A 410 -3.43 -13.62 -40.88
N ALA A 411 -2.97 -13.95 -42.08
CA ALA A 411 -3.35 -13.25 -43.29
C ALA A 411 -4.86 -13.29 -43.59
N LEU A 412 -5.63 -14.10 -42.84
CA LEU A 412 -7.08 -14.23 -42.97
C LEU A 412 -7.84 -13.41 -41.89
N GLY A 413 -7.14 -12.74 -40.94
CA GLY A 413 -7.76 -11.93 -39.90
C GLY A 413 -8.51 -12.72 -38.80
N GLU A 414 -8.23 -14.02 -38.65
CA GLU A 414 -8.95 -14.94 -37.77
C GLU A 414 -8.37 -15.04 -36.34
N SER A 415 -7.58 -14.07 -35.87
CA SER A 415 -7.13 -14.06 -34.49
C SER A 415 -8.12 -13.29 -33.62
N LEU A 416 -8.46 -13.86 -32.45
CA LEU A 416 -9.19 -13.12 -31.45
C LEU A 416 -8.31 -11.95 -30.96
N ASP A 417 -8.84 -10.76 -30.98
CA ASP A 417 -8.27 -9.56 -30.36
C ASP A 417 -9.43 -8.77 -29.75
N THR A 418 -9.64 -8.94 -28.47
CA THR A 418 -10.78 -8.34 -27.78
C THR A 418 -10.37 -7.69 -26.47
N THR A 419 -11.12 -6.66 -26.10
CA THR A 419 -11.00 -6.00 -24.79
C THR A 419 -12.20 -6.39 -23.93
N ILE A 420 -11.95 -6.77 -22.69
CA ILE A 420 -13.00 -7.06 -21.73
C ILE A 420 -13.62 -5.73 -21.29
N GLU A 421 -14.94 -5.58 -21.48
CA GLU A 421 -15.68 -4.38 -21.11
C GLU A 421 -16.23 -4.47 -19.69
N PHE A 422 -16.31 -3.33 -19.00
CA PHE A 422 -16.78 -3.21 -17.62
C PHE A 422 -17.89 -2.16 -17.51
N PRO A 423 -18.91 -2.37 -16.65
CA PRO A 423 -20.12 -1.56 -16.66
C PRO A 423 -20.00 -0.21 -15.93
N ASP A 424 -19.09 -0.09 -14.96
CA ASP A 424 -18.97 1.11 -14.12
C ASP A 424 -18.21 2.23 -14.86
N PRO A 425 -18.53 3.51 -14.64
CA PRO A 425 -17.85 4.64 -15.29
C PRO A 425 -16.43 4.88 -14.76
N THR A 426 -16.11 4.36 -13.58
CA THR A 426 -14.79 4.36 -12.96
C THR A 426 -14.65 3.09 -12.14
N TYR A 427 -13.56 2.38 -12.34
CA TYR A 427 -13.31 1.06 -11.76
C TYR A 427 -11.81 0.77 -11.74
N THR A 428 -11.43 -0.32 -11.09
CA THR A 428 -10.09 -0.89 -11.14
C THR A 428 -10.17 -2.37 -11.45
N ILE A 429 -9.16 -2.87 -12.17
CA ILE A 429 -8.97 -4.28 -12.48
C ILE A 429 -7.52 -4.66 -12.24
N PHE A 430 -7.32 -5.90 -11.80
CA PHE A 430 -5.99 -6.49 -11.66
C PHE A 430 -6.01 -7.93 -12.14
N LEU A 431 -4.94 -8.35 -12.79
CA LEU A 431 -4.70 -9.75 -13.07
C LEU A 431 -4.61 -10.51 -11.73
N ALA A 432 -5.37 -11.58 -11.58
CA ALA A 432 -5.25 -12.48 -10.45
C ALA A 432 -4.13 -13.50 -10.71
N SER A 433 -3.89 -14.40 -9.77
CA SER A 433 -2.94 -15.51 -9.97
C SER A 433 -3.45 -16.45 -11.05
N ASN A 434 -2.67 -16.63 -12.13
CA ASN A 434 -2.93 -17.52 -13.27
C ASN A 434 -1.72 -18.44 -13.48
N PRO A 435 -1.42 -19.38 -12.56
CA PRO A 435 -0.16 -20.13 -12.59
C PRO A 435 -0.04 -21.14 -13.73
N ASP A 436 -1.15 -21.67 -14.25
CA ASP A 436 -1.17 -22.68 -15.31
C ASP A 436 -1.13 -22.03 -16.70
N PRO A 437 0.00 -22.10 -17.45
CA PRO A 437 0.09 -21.50 -18.78
C PRO A 437 -0.76 -22.22 -19.82
N ALA A 438 -1.13 -23.47 -19.62
CA ALA A 438 -1.99 -24.22 -20.53
C ALA A 438 -3.50 -23.87 -20.38
N SER A 439 -3.84 -23.06 -19.38
CA SER A 439 -5.22 -22.65 -19.12
C SER A 439 -5.79 -21.80 -20.26
N THR A 440 -7.05 -22.05 -20.61
CA THR A 440 -7.86 -21.13 -21.44
C THR A 440 -8.67 -20.16 -20.59
N LYS A 441 -8.50 -20.19 -19.28
CA LYS A 441 -9.23 -19.35 -18.34
C LYS A 441 -8.29 -18.30 -17.74
N LEU A 442 -8.73 -17.05 -17.79
CA LEU A 442 -8.07 -15.92 -17.18
C LEU A 442 -8.83 -15.52 -15.91
N ARG A 443 -8.14 -15.45 -14.78
CA ARG A 443 -8.70 -14.89 -13.57
C ARG A 443 -8.24 -13.43 -13.40
N TYR A 444 -9.17 -12.59 -12.96
CA TYR A 444 -8.91 -11.20 -12.66
C TYR A 444 -9.80 -10.70 -11.52
N PHE A 445 -9.35 -9.65 -10.84
CA PHE A 445 -10.12 -8.90 -9.87
C PHE A 445 -10.77 -7.70 -10.55
N TYR A 446 -11.99 -7.42 -10.16
CA TYR A 446 -12.74 -6.22 -10.55
C TYR A 446 -13.33 -5.56 -9.32
N SER A 447 -13.26 -4.24 -9.25
CA SER A 447 -13.96 -3.43 -8.25
C SER A 447 -14.26 -2.06 -8.82
N SER A 448 -15.27 -1.37 -8.26
CA SER A 448 -15.53 0.04 -8.52
C SER A 448 -15.81 0.76 -7.21
N LEU A 449 -16.09 2.05 -7.25
CA LEU A 449 -16.47 2.78 -6.02
C LEU A 449 -17.80 2.29 -5.41
N THR A 450 -18.61 1.56 -6.19
CA THR A 450 -19.93 1.03 -5.79
C THR A 450 -20.04 -0.49 -5.88
N THR A 451 -19.09 -1.16 -6.51
CA THR A 451 -19.09 -2.63 -6.69
C THR A 451 -18.02 -3.27 -5.82
N PRO A 452 -18.37 -4.13 -4.84
CA PRO A 452 -17.41 -4.84 -4.00
C PRO A 452 -16.41 -5.65 -4.81
N VAL A 453 -15.22 -5.89 -4.22
CA VAL A 453 -14.16 -6.69 -4.86
C VAL A 453 -14.71 -8.02 -5.33
N SER A 454 -14.56 -8.29 -6.60
CA SER A 454 -15.11 -9.44 -7.30
C SER A 454 -14.01 -10.18 -8.04
N VAL A 455 -14.02 -11.51 -7.96
CA VAL A 455 -13.13 -12.38 -8.72
C VAL A 455 -13.91 -12.94 -9.88
N TYR A 456 -13.43 -12.70 -11.08
CA TYR A 456 -13.99 -13.24 -12.31
C TYR A 456 -13.04 -14.25 -12.94
N GLU A 457 -13.62 -15.19 -13.68
CA GLU A 457 -12.94 -16.08 -14.61
C GLU A 457 -13.46 -15.81 -16.01
N TYR A 458 -12.57 -15.42 -16.91
CA TYR A 458 -12.88 -15.17 -18.32
C TYR A 458 -12.42 -16.36 -19.15
N ASP A 459 -13.33 -16.95 -19.88
CA ASP A 459 -13.03 -17.94 -20.91
C ASP A 459 -12.49 -17.25 -22.15
N MET A 460 -11.19 -17.36 -22.38
CA MET A 460 -10.51 -16.68 -23.48
C MET A 460 -10.85 -17.29 -24.84
N ALA A 461 -11.27 -18.56 -24.89
CA ALA A 461 -11.70 -19.21 -26.13
C ALA A 461 -13.14 -18.85 -26.52
N GLU A 462 -14.03 -18.70 -25.52
CA GLU A 462 -15.45 -18.45 -25.73
C GLU A 462 -15.83 -16.98 -25.51
N SER A 463 -14.88 -16.13 -25.10
CA SER A 463 -15.09 -14.69 -24.84
C SER A 463 -16.22 -14.44 -23.82
N SER A 464 -16.26 -15.22 -22.74
CA SER A 464 -17.32 -15.13 -21.74
C SER A 464 -16.78 -15.01 -20.31
N SER A 465 -17.39 -14.14 -19.50
CA SER A 465 -17.02 -13.91 -18.11
C SER A 465 -17.96 -14.65 -17.16
N LYS A 466 -17.40 -15.25 -16.11
CA LYS A 466 -18.11 -15.86 -14.99
C LYS A 466 -17.68 -15.27 -13.69
N LEU A 467 -18.61 -14.74 -12.89
CA LEU A 467 -18.33 -14.35 -11.51
C LEU A 467 -18.07 -15.59 -10.66
N LEU A 468 -16.88 -15.69 -10.09
CA LEU A 468 -16.53 -16.78 -9.16
C LEU A 468 -16.87 -16.41 -7.72
N LYS A 469 -16.60 -15.16 -7.34
CA LYS A 469 -16.85 -14.63 -6.02
C LYS A 469 -16.97 -13.11 -6.05
N GLN A 470 -17.86 -12.59 -5.21
CA GLN A 470 -17.89 -11.18 -4.84
C GLN A 470 -17.80 -11.08 -3.32
N ASP A 471 -17.02 -10.15 -2.80
CA ASP A 471 -16.94 -9.91 -1.37
C ASP A 471 -18.28 -9.45 -0.85
N GLU A 472 -18.75 -10.10 0.21
CA GLU A 472 -20.01 -9.76 0.85
C GLU A 472 -19.86 -8.51 1.72
N VAL A 473 -20.83 -7.63 1.64
CA VAL A 473 -20.99 -6.48 2.54
C VAL A 473 -22.23 -6.73 3.38
N LEU A 474 -22.04 -7.07 4.63
CA LEU A 474 -23.15 -7.37 5.53
C LEU A 474 -23.96 -6.10 5.86
N GLY A 475 -25.24 -6.28 6.22
CA GLY A 475 -26.15 -5.19 6.55
C GLY A 475 -26.98 -4.71 5.37
N THR A 476 -27.26 -3.41 5.32
CA THR A 476 -28.23 -2.80 4.39
C THR A 476 -27.59 -2.22 3.13
N PHE A 477 -26.39 -2.68 2.74
CA PHE A 477 -25.75 -2.19 1.52
C PHE A 477 -26.51 -2.64 0.28
N ASP A 478 -26.86 -1.66 -0.56
CA ASP A 478 -27.38 -1.86 -1.90
C ASP A 478 -26.71 -0.89 -2.85
N THR A 479 -25.97 -1.42 -3.84
CA THR A 479 -25.25 -0.64 -4.86
C THR A 479 -26.16 0.37 -5.57
N ALA A 480 -27.46 0.05 -5.73
CA ALA A 480 -28.43 0.92 -6.38
C ALA A 480 -28.65 2.26 -5.66
N ASN A 481 -28.27 2.36 -4.38
CA ASN A 481 -28.40 3.59 -3.58
C ASN A 481 -27.24 4.58 -3.81
N TYR A 482 -26.19 4.19 -4.50
CA TYR A 482 -25.00 5.01 -4.70
C TYR A 482 -24.82 5.39 -6.17
N VAL A 483 -24.13 6.50 -6.40
CA VAL A 483 -23.73 6.96 -7.74
C VAL A 483 -22.22 7.01 -7.80
N SER A 484 -21.66 6.31 -8.77
CA SER A 484 -20.26 6.47 -9.20
C SER A 484 -20.21 7.35 -10.42
N LYS A 485 -19.26 8.29 -10.49
CA LYS A 485 -19.02 9.17 -11.63
C LYS A 485 -17.54 9.32 -11.89
N ARG A 486 -17.22 9.57 -13.16
CA ARG A 486 -15.92 10.05 -13.57
C ARG A 486 -16.09 11.41 -14.23
N VAL A 487 -15.37 12.40 -13.74
CA VAL A 487 -15.36 13.76 -14.30
C VAL A 487 -13.91 14.15 -14.65
N PHE A 488 -13.77 15.17 -15.49
CA PHE A 488 -12.49 15.77 -15.80
C PHE A 488 -12.58 17.25 -15.48
N ILE A 489 -11.61 17.74 -14.71
CA ILE A 489 -11.49 19.18 -14.42
C ILE A 489 -10.34 19.76 -15.24
N ASP A 490 -10.44 21.05 -15.54
CA ASP A 490 -9.37 21.78 -16.23
C ASP A 490 -8.44 22.41 -15.17
N ALA A 491 -7.18 21.95 -15.12
CA ALA A 491 -6.15 22.59 -14.30
C ALA A 491 -5.73 23.92 -14.91
N ARG A 492 -5.10 24.80 -14.11
CA ARG A 492 -4.66 26.15 -14.49
C ARG A 492 -3.73 26.20 -15.71
N ASP A 493 -3.03 25.11 -16.00
CA ASP A 493 -2.15 24.95 -17.15
C ASP A 493 -2.84 24.31 -18.39
N GLY A 494 -4.15 24.12 -18.32
CA GLY A 494 -4.98 23.55 -19.38
C GLY A 494 -4.94 22.03 -19.48
N LYS A 495 -4.28 21.32 -18.52
CA LYS A 495 -4.35 19.87 -18.44
C LYS A 495 -5.69 19.42 -17.84
N ARG A 496 -6.20 18.29 -18.32
CA ARG A 496 -7.46 17.73 -17.83
C ARG A 496 -7.19 16.64 -16.80
N VAL A 497 -7.47 16.94 -15.53
CA VAL A 497 -7.27 16.04 -14.40
C VAL A 497 -8.51 15.16 -14.21
N PRO A 498 -8.39 13.83 -14.24
CA PRO A 498 -9.51 12.95 -13.97
C PRO A 498 -9.86 12.95 -12.47
N VAL A 499 -11.15 12.85 -12.15
CA VAL A 499 -11.64 12.67 -10.78
C VAL A 499 -12.70 11.59 -10.76
N SER A 500 -12.54 10.63 -9.85
CA SER A 500 -13.54 9.59 -9.58
C SER A 500 -14.35 9.95 -8.35
N LEU A 501 -15.68 10.01 -8.46
CA LEU A 501 -16.58 10.46 -7.41
C LEU A 501 -17.58 9.36 -7.03
N VAL A 502 -17.94 9.31 -5.76
CA VAL A 502 -19.06 8.49 -5.27
C VAL A 502 -19.84 9.22 -4.18
N TYR A 503 -21.14 9.09 -4.22
CA TYR A 503 -22.05 9.62 -3.21
C TYR A 503 -23.34 8.81 -3.13
N ARG A 504 -24.06 8.94 -2.03
CA ARG A 504 -25.38 8.34 -1.83
C ARG A 504 -26.47 9.22 -2.45
N LYS A 505 -27.34 8.63 -3.30
CA LYS A 505 -28.32 9.34 -4.12
C LYS A 505 -29.29 10.20 -3.32
N ASP A 506 -29.88 9.59 -2.28
CA ASP A 506 -30.91 10.21 -1.44
C ASP A 506 -30.36 11.26 -0.46
N MET A 507 -29.03 11.29 -0.28
CA MET A 507 -28.33 12.24 0.59
C MET A 507 -27.69 13.39 -0.19
N TRP A 508 -27.64 13.32 -1.52
CA TRP A 508 -26.96 14.32 -2.32
C TRP A 508 -27.75 15.60 -2.48
N LYS A 509 -27.16 16.71 -2.07
CA LYS A 509 -27.66 18.07 -2.19
C LYS A 509 -26.57 18.94 -2.84
N PRO A 510 -26.72 19.35 -4.11
CA PRO A 510 -25.69 20.10 -4.82
C PRO A 510 -25.22 21.33 -4.06
N GLY A 511 -23.91 21.45 -3.83
CA GLY A 511 -23.28 22.58 -3.16
C GLY A 511 -23.44 22.64 -1.62
N GLU A 512 -24.07 21.63 -0.99
CA GLU A 512 -24.30 21.62 0.47
C GLU A 512 -23.58 20.49 1.20
N ASN A 513 -23.23 19.40 0.49
CA ASN A 513 -22.62 18.23 1.09
C ASN A 513 -21.15 18.48 1.48
N PRO A 514 -20.64 17.85 2.54
CA PRO A 514 -19.21 17.74 2.74
C PRO A 514 -18.54 17.00 1.57
N LEU A 515 -17.36 17.48 1.16
CA LEU A 515 -16.57 16.89 0.08
C LEU A 515 -15.25 16.36 0.65
N TYR A 516 -15.05 15.05 0.57
CA TYR A 516 -13.83 14.36 1.02
C TYR A 516 -13.00 13.96 -0.19
N LEU A 517 -11.85 14.58 -0.37
CA LEU A 517 -10.94 14.38 -1.51
C LEU A 517 -9.68 13.63 -1.08
N ASN A 518 -9.34 12.60 -1.84
CA ASN A 518 -8.14 11.80 -1.65
C ASN A 518 -7.25 11.86 -2.88
N ALA A 519 -5.91 11.91 -2.69
CA ALA A 519 -4.92 11.79 -3.75
C ALA A 519 -3.59 11.24 -3.23
N TYR A 520 -2.74 10.78 -4.17
CA TYR A 520 -1.39 10.31 -3.90
C TYR A 520 -0.33 11.05 -4.73
N GLY A 521 -0.27 10.81 -6.03
CA GLY A 521 0.47 11.60 -7.02
C GLY A 521 1.98 11.40 -7.04
N SER A 522 2.48 10.18 -6.84
CA SER A 522 3.91 9.86 -6.91
C SER A 522 4.16 8.45 -7.41
N TYR A 523 5.38 8.16 -7.85
CA TYR A 523 5.87 6.84 -8.28
C TYR A 523 5.13 6.22 -9.48
N GLY A 524 4.37 6.98 -10.24
CA GLY A 524 3.48 6.43 -11.25
C GLY A 524 2.34 5.58 -10.66
N TYR A 525 2.10 5.67 -9.36
CA TYR A 525 1.04 4.91 -8.72
C TYR A 525 -0.34 5.48 -9.06
N SER A 526 -1.12 4.70 -9.84
CA SER A 526 -2.51 5.04 -10.13
C SER A 526 -3.39 4.71 -8.93
N PHE A 527 -4.09 5.73 -8.40
CA PHE A 527 -4.94 5.54 -7.23
C PHE A 527 -6.27 4.87 -7.63
N ASP A 528 -6.52 3.70 -7.05
CA ASP A 528 -7.61 2.82 -7.49
C ASP A 528 -9.00 3.29 -7.09
N ALA A 529 -9.92 3.29 -8.05
CA ALA A 529 -11.34 3.52 -7.83
C ALA A 529 -12.04 2.24 -7.32
N SER A 530 -11.55 1.67 -6.20
CA SER A 530 -12.04 0.43 -5.62
C SER A 530 -13.07 0.65 -4.52
N PHE A 531 -13.90 -0.37 -4.28
CA PHE A 531 -14.85 -0.41 -3.17
C PHE A 531 -14.16 -0.56 -1.82
N GLN A 532 -14.64 0.21 -0.85
CA GLN A 532 -14.24 0.06 0.55
C GLN A 532 -15.48 0.19 1.44
N SER A 533 -15.77 -0.86 2.22
CA SER A 533 -16.97 -0.88 3.09
C SER A 533 -16.93 0.18 4.19
N LEU A 534 -15.76 0.56 4.67
CA LEU A 534 -15.59 1.62 5.66
C LEU A 534 -16.08 2.98 5.13
N ARG A 535 -15.89 3.26 3.83
CA ARG A 535 -16.34 4.51 3.17
C ARG A 535 -17.85 4.71 3.24
N LEU A 536 -18.62 3.62 3.37
CA LEU A 536 -20.09 3.70 3.54
C LEU A 536 -20.47 4.52 4.77
N SER A 537 -19.65 4.58 5.80
CA SER A 537 -19.90 5.42 6.98
C SER A 537 -19.90 6.92 6.65
N LEU A 538 -19.04 7.34 5.71
CA LEU A 538 -19.03 8.70 5.16
C LEU A 538 -20.25 8.93 4.26
N LEU A 539 -20.46 8.04 3.26
CA LEU A 539 -21.50 8.19 2.25
C LEU A 539 -22.90 8.20 2.87
N ASN A 540 -23.15 7.36 3.89
CA ASN A 540 -24.44 7.28 4.60
C ASN A 540 -24.71 8.48 5.48
N ARG A 541 -23.74 9.38 5.67
CA ARG A 541 -23.92 10.68 6.34
C ARG A 541 -23.85 11.85 5.37
N GLY A 542 -24.02 11.55 4.08
CA GLY A 542 -24.12 12.56 3.02
C GLY A 542 -22.76 13.14 2.56
N VAL A 543 -21.63 12.56 2.93
CA VAL A 543 -20.33 12.98 2.41
C VAL A 543 -20.20 12.52 0.96
N VAL A 544 -19.76 13.40 0.06
CA VAL A 544 -19.30 13.08 -1.28
C VAL A 544 -17.83 12.72 -1.20
N TYR A 545 -17.45 11.55 -1.69
CA TYR A 545 -16.07 11.10 -1.72
C TYR A 545 -15.50 11.21 -3.12
N GLY A 546 -14.28 11.73 -3.26
CA GLY A 546 -13.59 11.87 -4.52
C GLY A 546 -12.13 11.42 -4.46
N ILE A 547 -11.67 10.80 -5.55
CA ILE A 547 -10.27 10.51 -5.83
C ILE A 547 -9.82 11.45 -6.94
N VAL A 548 -8.84 12.30 -6.65
CA VAL A 548 -8.24 13.19 -7.64
C VAL A 548 -7.00 12.51 -8.21
N HIS A 549 -7.05 12.16 -9.50
CA HIS A 549 -5.95 11.47 -10.18
C HIS A 549 -4.92 12.47 -10.69
N VAL A 550 -4.19 13.07 -9.74
CA VAL A 550 -3.21 14.13 -10.00
C VAL A 550 -1.98 13.62 -10.76
N ARG A 551 -1.24 14.52 -11.39
CA ARG A 551 0.07 14.19 -11.98
C ARG A 551 1.03 13.62 -10.94
N GLY A 552 1.89 12.70 -11.38
CA GLY A 552 2.74 11.86 -10.53
C GLY A 552 2.19 10.44 -10.38
N GLY A 553 0.88 10.22 -10.67
CA GLY A 553 0.33 8.90 -11.02
C GLY A 553 0.53 8.57 -12.52
N GLU A 554 0.10 7.40 -12.96
CA GLU A 554 0.17 6.94 -14.37
C GLU A 554 -1.19 6.78 -15.04
N GLU A 555 -2.27 7.31 -14.49
CA GLU A 555 -3.63 7.11 -14.99
C GLU A 555 -3.77 7.52 -16.47
N LEU A 556 -3.08 8.60 -16.87
CA LEU A 556 -3.06 9.07 -18.27
C LEU A 556 -1.77 8.68 -19.01
N GLY A 557 -1.08 7.63 -18.55
CA GLY A 557 0.16 7.12 -19.15
C GLY A 557 1.43 7.71 -18.54
N ARG A 558 2.60 7.27 -19.02
CA ARG A 558 3.92 7.62 -18.44
C ARG A 558 4.20 9.12 -18.41
N GLN A 559 3.71 9.89 -19.41
CA GLN A 559 3.87 11.35 -19.40
C GLN A 559 3.18 12.01 -18.19
N TRP A 560 2.06 11.45 -17.72
CA TRP A 560 1.34 11.95 -16.54
C TRP A 560 2.17 11.81 -15.27
N TYR A 561 2.90 10.71 -15.15
CA TYR A 561 3.87 10.49 -14.09
C TYR A 561 5.04 11.45 -14.17
N GLU A 562 5.70 11.54 -15.31
CA GLU A 562 6.86 12.41 -15.50
C GLU A 562 6.55 13.90 -15.31
N ASP A 563 5.32 14.32 -15.61
CA ASP A 563 4.86 15.70 -15.37
C ASP A 563 4.57 16.00 -13.87
N GLY A 564 4.70 15.00 -12.98
CA GLY A 564 4.49 15.13 -11.53
C GLY A 564 5.66 14.70 -10.65
N LYS A 565 6.88 14.50 -11.20
CA LYS A 565 8.08 14.15 -10.43
C LYS A 565 9.23 15.14 -10.61
N LEU A 566 10.28 15.01 -9.79
CA LEU A 566 11.49 15.84 -9.85
C LEU A 566 11.14 17.33 -9.89
N LEU A 567 11.74 18.10 -10.82
CA LEU A 567 11.49 19.54 -10.99
C LEU A 567 10.07 19.91 -11.49
N ARG A 568 9.17 18.93 -11.61
CA ARG A 568 7.76 19.12 -11.98
C ARG A 568 6.80 18.74 -10.87
N LYS A 569 7.31 18.37 -9.70
CA LYS A 569 6.51 17.87 -8.57
C LYS A 569 5.39 18.81 -8.14
N LYS A 570 5.58 20.11 -8.23
CA LYS A 570 4.55 21.12 -7.90
C LYS A 570 3.27 21.00 -8.73
N ASN A 571 3.32 20.39 -9.91
CA ASN A 571 2.12 20.14 -10.69
C ASN A 571 1.11 19.21 -9.96
N THR A 572 1.62 18.25 -9.18
CA THR A 572 0.78 17.37 -8.33
C THR A 572 -0.08 18.19 -7.35
N PHE A 573 0.54 19.17 -6.69
CA PHE A 573 -0.11 19.99 -5.69
C PHE A 573 -1.13 20.97 -6.32
N GLN A 574 -0.75 21.55 -7.46
CA GLN A 574 -1.61 22.46 -8.21
C GLN A 574 -2.84 21.75 -8.77
N ASP A 575 -2.67 20.55 -9.33
CA ASP A 575 -3.78 19.72 -9.82
C ASP A 575 -4.83 19.46 -8.73
N PHE A 576 -4.38 19.18 -7.48
CA PHE A 576 -5.29 18.92 -6.38
C PHE A 576 -6.04 20.18 -5.93
N ILE A 577 -5.35 21.33 -5.85
CA ILE A 577 -5.97 22.61 -5.51
C ILE A 577 -7.00 23.02 -6.58
N ASP A 578 -6.63 22.89 -7.87
CA ASP A 578 -7.52 23.24 -8.99
C ASP A 578 -8.74 22.31 -9.04
N ALA A 579 -8.54 21.01 -8.77
CA ALA A 579 -9.63 20.04 -8.67
C ALA A 579 -10.59 20.38 -7.53
N THR A 580 -10.06 20.81 -6.38
CA THR A 580 -10.88 21.26 -5.25
C THR A 580 -11.80 22.41 -5.65
N ASP A 581 -11.25 23.46 -6.26
CA ASP A 581 -12.04 24.62 -6.70
C ASP A 581 -13.11 24.23 -7.73
N ALA A 582 -12.72 23.48 -8.74
CA ALA A 582 -13.63 23.08 -9.82
C ALA A 582 -14.76 22.16 -9.32
N LEU A 583 -14.51 21.26 -8.37
CA LEU A 583 -15.52 20.38 -7.79
C LEU A 583 -16.50 21.14 -6.91
N VAL A 584 -16.02 22.12 -6.15
CA VAL A 584 -16.89 23.01 -5.35
C VAL A 584 -17.75 23.86 -6.29
N GLU A 585 -17.17 24.46 -7.33
CA GLU A 585 -17.91 25.24 -8.33
C GLU A 585 -18.96 24.40 -9.06
N ALA A 586 -18.65 23.13 -9.37
CA ALA A 586 -19.58 22.19 -9.99
C ALA A 586 -20.67 21.66 -9.00
N GLY A 587 -20.64 22.08 -7.74
CA GLY A 587 -21.63 21.73 -6.74
C GLY A 587 -21.47 20.33 -6.15
N TYR A 588 -20.28 19.69 -6.26
CA TYR A 588 -20.03 18.41 -5.61
C TYR A 588 -19.77 18.54 -4.11
N GLY A 589 -19.43 19.72 -3.62
CA GLY A 589 -19.25 19.99 -2.20
C GLY A 589 -19.51 21.45 -1.82
N ALA A 590 -19.80 21.67 -0.53
CA ALA A 590 -19.86 23.00 0.06
C ALA A 590 -18.44 23.55 0.25
N LYS A 591 -18.24 24.81 -0.09
CA LYS A 591 -16.93 25.48 -0.03
C LYS A 591 -16.29 25.44 1.37
N ASP A 592 -17.11 25.51 2.41
CA ASP A 592 -16.70 25.52 3.82
C ASP A 592 -16.63 24.12 4.45
N LYS A 593 -16.80 23.05 3.66
CA LYS A 593 -16.84 21.65 4.14
C LYS A 593 -15.97 20.73 3.30
N VAL A 594 -14.86 21.22 2.78
CA VAL A 594 -13.90 20.39 2.02
C VAL A 594 -12.91 19.76 2.98
N ILE A 595 -12.73 18.46 2.84
CA ILE A 595 -11.75 17.65 3.58
C ILE A 595 -10.76 17.10 2.57
N ALA A 596 -9.47 17.23 2.85
CA ALA A 596 -8.40 16.63 2.05
C ALA A 596 -7.73 15.50 2.83
N MET A 597 -7.41 14.39 2.16
CA MET A 597 -6.70 13.26 2.76
C MET A 597 -5.62 12.75 1.84
N GLY A 598 -4.49 12.35 2.43
CA GLY A 598 -3.41 11.66 1.75
C GLY A 598 -2.42 11.04 2.72
N GLY A 599 -1.79 9.94 2.30
CA GLY A 599 -0.80 9.23 3.11
C GLY A 599 0.57 9.16 2.43
N SER A 600 1.65 9.05 3.22
CA SER A 600 3.01 8.89 2.69
C SER A 600 3.39 10.04 1.75
N ALA A 601 3.70 9.77 0.48
CA ALA A 601 3.86 10.82 -0.56
C ALA A 601 2.59 11.65 -0.80
N GLY A 602 1.39 11.05 -0.62
CA GLY A 602 0.13 11.83 -0.56
C GLY A 602 0.04 12.72 0.68
N GLY A 603 0.72 12.36 1.76
CA GLY A 603 0.90 13.19 2.95
C GLY A 603 1.79 14.41 2.69
N LEU A 604 2.79 14.31 1.81
CA LEU A 604 3.54 15.45 1.29
C LEU A 604 2.58 16.44 0.61
N LEU A 605 1.69 15.94 -0.28
CA LEU A 605 0.66 16.77 -0.91
C LEU A 605 -0.19 17.48 0.16
N MET A 606 -0.62 16.77 1.20
CA MET A 606 -1.41 17.35 2.30
C MET A 606 -0.66 18.45 3.03
N GLY A 607 0.63 18.25 3.31
CA GLY A 607 1.48 19.26 3.94
C GLY A 607 1.68 20.50 3.08
N VAL A 608 1.83 20.35 1.76
CA VAL A 608 1.96 21.48 0.84
C VAL A 608 0.67 22.30 0.77
N ILE A 609 -0.49 21.65 0.60
CA ILE A 609 -1.76 22.40 0.51
C ILE A 609 -2.14 23.06 1.85
N ALA A 610 -1.71 22.51 2.98
CA ALA A 610 -1.85 23.14 4.28
C ALA A 610 -1.07 24.48 4.36
N ASN A 611 0.07 24.57 3.70
CA ASN A 611 0.89 25.77 3.66
C ASN A 611 0.44 26.77 2.58
N GLU A 612 0.02 26.29 1.39
CA GLU A 612 -0.23 27.12 0.21
C GLU A 612 -1.68 27.59 0.05
N ALA A 613 -2.65 26.77 0.52
CA ALA A 613 -4.08 27.02 0.31
C ALA A 613 -4.96 26.60 1.51
N PRO A 614 -4.57 26.94 2.76
CA PRO A 614 -5.27 26.48 3.96
C PRO A 614 -6.75 26.87 4.00
N GLU A 615 -7.10 28.02 3.41
CA GLU A 615 -8.47 28.58 3.41
C GLU A 615 -9.49 27.75 2.58
N LYS A 616 -8.99 26.78 1.80
CA LYS A 616 -9.85 25.93 0.97
C LYS A 616 -10.37 24.70 1.71
N TYR A 617 -9.77 24.36 2.84
CA TYR A 617 -10.04 23.10 3.54
C TYR A 617 -10.56 23.36 4.96
N LEU A 618 -11.66 22.69 5.29
CA LEU A 618 -12.12 22.61 6.68
C LEU A 618 -11.17 21.73 7.50
N ALA A 619 -10.76 20.60 6.92
CA ALA A 619 -9.85 19.67 7.57
C ALA A 619 -8.86 19.01 6.59
N ILE A 620 -7.69 18.66 7.10
CA ILE A 620 -6.67 17.87 6.41
C ILE A 620 -6.34 16.64 7.25
N ILE A 621 -6.39 15.46 6.62
CA ILE A 621 -5.98 14.18 7.18
C ILE A 621 -4.66 13.78 6.53
N ALA A 622 -3.63 13.58 7.33
CA ALA A 622 -2.29 13.25 6.84
C ALA A 622 -1.78 11.96 7.51
N HIS A 623 -1.79 10.85 6.79
CA HIS A 623 -1.29 9.57 7.29
C HIS A 623 0.18 9.39 6.96
N VAL A 624 1.00 9.07 7.97
CA VAL A 624 2.44 8.78 7.82
C VAL A 624 3.13 9.72 6.82
N PRO A 625 2.94 11.08 6.93
CA PRO A 625 3.21 12.01 5.86
C PRO A 625 4.69 12.30 5.68
N PHE A 626 5.16 12.29 4.41
CA PHE A 626 6.51 12.67 4.02
C PHE A 626 6.63 14.20 3.99
N VAL A 627 7.00 14.81 5.12
CA VAL A 627 6.90 16.26 5.31
C VAL A 627 8.20 17.00 5.62
N ASP A 628 9.27 16.26 5.93
CA ASP A 628 10.61 16.86 6.16
C ASP A 628 11.57 16.46 5.04
N VAL A 629 11.19 16.86 3.82
CA VAL A 629 11.77 16.39 2.56
C VAL A 629 13.29 16.57 2.51
N ILE A 630 13.79 17.78 2.89
CA ILE A 630 15.21 18.08 2.80
C ILE A 630 16.04 17.28 3.81
N THR A 631 15.55 17.13 5.04
CA THR A 631 16.28 16.38 6.06
C THR A 631 16.41 14.91 5.67
N THR A 632 15.31 14.32 5.19
CA THR A 632 15.31 12.91 4.79
C THR A 632 16.13 12.69 3.53
N MET A 633 15.93 13.48 2.48
CA MET A 633 16.65 13.29 1.21
C MET A 633 18.14 13.62 1.28
N ASN A 634 18.58 14.46 2.26
CA ASN A 634 19.98 14.82 2.42
C ASN A 634 20.81 13.79 3.23
N ASP A 635 20.18 12.80 3.83
CA ASP A 635 20.89 11.82 4.66
C ASP A 635 20.74 10.38 4.09
N PRO A 636 21.77 9.89 3.37
CA PRO A 636 21.74 8.55 2.76
C PRO A 636 21.73 7.41 3.80
N THR A 637 21.87 7.71 5.09
CA THR A 637 21.78 6.69 6.16
C THR A 637 20.34 6.44 6.59
N ILE A 638 19.40 7.34 6.28
CA ILE A 638 17.97 7.12 6.49
C ILE A 638 17.49 6.01 5.55
N PRO A 639 16.70 5.05 6.04
CA PRO A 639 16.19 3.96 5.21
C PRO A 639 15.57 4.43 3.90
N LEU A 640 15.94 3.76 2.80
CA LEU A 640 15.44 3.93 1.44
C LEU A 640 15.82 5.23 0.71
N THR A 641 16.38 6.23 1.38
CA THR A 641 16.65 7.57 0.82
C THR A 641 17.35 7.55 -0.54
N THR A 642 18.42 6.76 -0.68
CA THR A 642 19.19 6.73 -1.93
C THR A 642 18.39 6.22 -3.12
N GLY A 643 17.50 5.27 -2.92
CA GLY A 643 16.60 4.75 -3.96
C GLY A 643 15.50 5.72 -4.39
N GLU A 644 15.36 6.84 -3.68
CA GLU A 644 14.32 7.84 -3.91
C GLU A 644 14.81 9.05 -4.73
N TYR A 645 16.12 9.14 -5.04
CA TYR A 645 16.68 10.29 -5.76
C TYR A 645 16.09 10.46 -7.17
N THR A 646 15.73 9.37 -7.83
CA THR A 646 15.09 9.40 -9.15
C THR A 646 13.62 9.83 -9.12
N GLU A 647 12.97 9.85 -7.96
CA GLU A 647 11.61 10.40 -7.79
C GLU A 647 11.64 11.86 -7.34
N TRP A 648 12.46 12.20 -6.33
CA TRP A 648 12.46 13.51 -5.68
C TRP A 648 13.59 14.41 -6.12
N GLY A 649 14.73 13.87 -6.53
CA GLY A 649 15.98 14.52 -6.79
C GLY A 649 17.00 14.33 -5.66
N ASP A 650 18.29 14.44 -5.98
CA ASP A 650 19.36 14.43 -5.00
C ASP A 650 19.64 15.88 -4.52
N PRO A 651 19.45 16.20 -3.23
CA PRO A 651 19.72 17.54 -2.72
C PRO A 651 21.22 17.89 -2.71
N ALA A 652 22.14 16.96 -2.93
CA ALA A 652 23.54 17.26 -3.22
C ALA A 652 23.69 18.14 -4.47
N GLU A 653 22.73 18.08 -5.39
CA GLU A 653 22.61 19.01 -6.50
C GLU A 653 21.76 20.23 -6.11
N LYS A 654 22.36 21.44 -6.19
CA LYS A 654 21.70 22.67 -5.76
C LYS A 654 20.34 22.92 -6.41
N THR A 655 20.17 22.50 -7.66
CA THR A 655 18.89 22.67 -8.38
C THR A 655 17.76 21.90 -7.72
N TYR A 656 18.00 20.64 -7.34
CA TYR A 656 17.01 19.84 -6.63
C TYR A 656 16.82 20.31 -5.19
N PHE A 657 17.89 20.69 -4.50
CA PHE A 657 17.81 21.27 -3.17
C PHE A 657 16.89 22.49 -3.14
N ASP A 658 17.15 23.49 -3.99
CA ASP A 658 16.35 24.73 -4.05
C ASP A 658 14.89 24.44 -4.39
N TYR A 659 14.66 23.49 -5.30
CA TYR A 659 13.31 23.10 -5.71
C TYR A 659 12.56 22.39 -4.58
N MET A 660 13.16 21.38 -3.95
CA MET A 660 12.57 20.67 -2.80
C MET A 660 12.32 21.59 -1.62
N LEU A 661 13.29 22.48 -1.30
CA LEU A 661 13.13 23.45 -0.22
C LEU A 661 11.91 24.36 -0.45
N SER A 662 11.62 24.68 -1.71
CA SER A 662 10.51 25.57 -2.08
C SER A 662 9.11 24.98 -1.87
N TYR A 663 9.01 23.66 -1.54
CA TYR A 663 7.74 23.01 -1.23
C TYR A 663 7.78 22.10 0.02
N SER A 664 8.95 21.82 0.60
CA SER A 664 9.08 20.95 1.78
C SER A 664 8.16 21.43 2.91
N PRO A 665 7.13 20.67 3.30
CA PRO A 665 6.10 21.16 4.22
C PRO A 665 6.67 21.66 5.55
N TYR A 666 7.60 20.93 6.14
CA TYR A 666 8.23 21.30 7.40
C TYR A 666 8.97 22.65 7.29
N ASP A 667 9.71 22.85 6.18
CA ASP A 667 10.50 24.07 5.97
C ASP A 667 9.60 25.28 5.69
N GLN A 668 8.44 25.07 5.02
CA GLN A 668 7.52 26.12 4.60
C GLN A 668 6.42 26.45 5.63
N VAL A 669 6.45 25.86 6.84
CA VAL A 669 5.53 26.28 7.93
C VAL A 669 5.77 27.73 8.29
N LYS A 670 4.70 28.52 8.34
CA LYS A 670 4.71 29.96 8.62
C LYS A 670 3.58 30.35 9.58
N ALA A 671 3.63 31.57 10.12
CA ALA A 671 2.56 32.10 10.95
C ALA A 671 1.33 32.40 10.07
N GLN A 672 0.31 31.55 10.16
CA GLN A 672 -0.97 31.70 9.46
C GLN A 672 -2.04 30.82 10.12
N ASP A 673 -3.28 30.99 9.70
CA ASP A 673 -4.37 30.07 10.06
C ASP A 673 -4.24 28.79 9.24
N TYR A 674 -4.32 27.64 9.94
CA TYR A 674 -4.35 26.29 9.35
C TYR A 674 -5.71 25.64 9.53
N PRO A 675 -6.13 24.71 8.65
CA PRO A 675 -7.36 23.96 8.84
C PRO A 675 -7.28 23.05 10.08
N HIS A 676 -8.39 22.43 10.46
CA HIS A 676 -8.32 21.32 11.41
C HIS A 676 -7.43 20.21 10.83
N MET A 677 -6.57 19.61 11.65
CA MET A 677 -5.64 18.60 11.16
C MET A 677 -5.64 17.35 12.05
N PHE A 678 -5.68 16.19 11.42
CA PHE A 678 -5.48 14.90 12.05
C PHE A 678 -4.30 14.20 11.35
N VAL A 679 -3.23 14.00 12.10
CA VAL A 679 -1.97 13.43 11.60
C VAL A 679 -1.74 12.09 12.27
N THR A 680 -1.32 11.07 11.51
CA THR A 680 -0.95 9.77 12.10
C THR A 680 0.47 9.38 11.74
N THR A 681 1.13 8.61 12.61
CA THR A 681 2.42 7.97 12.32
C THR A 681 2.61 6.70 13.13
N GLY A 682 3.61 5.88 12.76
CA GLY A 682 4.03 4.71 13.51
C GLY A 682 5.48 4.85 14.00
N LEU A 683 5.75 4.53 15.26
CA LEU A 683 7.11 4.62 15.83
C LEU A 683 8.13 3.79 15.04
N HIS A 684 7.69 2.64 14.52
CA HIS A 684 8.54 1.71 13.77
C HIS A 684 8.53 1.93 12.26
N ASP A 685 7.98 3.05 11.78
CA ASP A 685 7.95 3.34 10.35
C ASP A 685 9.35 3.31 9.74
N SER A 686 9.50 2.54 8.67
CA SER A 686 10.75 2.33 7.93
C SER A 686 10.73 2.95 6.53
N GLN A 687 9.62 3.58 6.14
CA GLN A 687 9.44 4.24 4.84
C GLN A 687 9.44 5.76 4.99
N VAL A 688 8.60 6.29 5.89
CA VAL A 688 8.61 7.68 6.32
C VAL A 688 8.86 7.68 7.81
N GLN A 689 9.99 8.22 8.24
CA GLN A 689 10.41 8.12 9.63
C GLN A 689 9.43 8.87 10.56
N TYR A 690 9.12 8.29 11.71
CA TYR A 690 8.17 8.82 12.70
C TYR A 690 8.46 10.29 13.09
N PHE A 691 9.73 10.69 13.05
CA PHE A 691 10.11 12.04 13.47
C PHE A 691 9.65 13.13 12.49
N GLU A 692 9.40 12.82 11.22
CA GLU A 692 8.95 13.81 10.23
C GLU A 692 7.60 14.43 10.64
N PRO A 693 6.50 13.63 10.79
CA PRO A 693 5.22 14.17 11.24
C PRO A 693 5.28 14.77 12.65
N VAL A 694 6.07 14.19 13.57
CA VAL A 694 6.18 14.72 14.94
C VAL A 694 6.83 16.11 14.96
N LYS A 695 7.92 16.29 14.22
CA LYS A 695 8.57 17.60 14.03
C LYS A 695 7.63 18.60 13.38
N TRP A 696 6.93 18.17 12.34
CA TRP A 696 6.01 19.00 11.58
C TRP A 696 4.85 19.49 12.46
N VAL A 697 4.20 18.63 13.21
CA VAL A 697 3.14 19.00 14.16
C VAL A 697 3.65 19.93 15.24
N SER A 698 4.84 19.68 15.79
CA SER A 698 5.47 20.55 16.79
C SER A 698 5.69 21.97 16.24
N LYS A 699 6.17 22.09 15.00
CA LYS A 699 6.38 23.38 14.34
C LYS A 699 5.08 24.09 13.98
N LEU A 700 4.09 23.34 13.44
CA LEU A 700 2.76 23.88 13.18
C LEU A 700 2.12 24.45 14.45
N ARG A 701 2.17 23.71 15.57
CA ARG A 701 1.58 24.13 16.84
C ARG A 701 2.18 25.44 17.36
N LYS A 702 3.49 25.62 17.17
CA LYS A 702 4.20 26.87 17.52
C LYS A 702 3.83 28.05 16.61
N MET A 703 3.53 27.78 15.33
CA MET A 703 3.40 28.82 14.31
C MET A 703 1.96 29.19 13.96
N LYS A 704 0.99 28.28 14.18
CA LYS A 704 -0.43 28.53 13.82
C LYS A 704 -1.02 29.69 14.61
N THR A 705 -1.91 30.47 13.95
CA THR A 705 -2.56 31.64 14.52
C THR A 705 -4.05 31.44 14.81
N ASP A 706 -4.60 30.31 14.44
CA ASP A 706 -5.98 29.87 14.59
C ASP A 706 -6.19 29.01 15.87
N ASN A 707 -7.45 28.62 16.14
CA ASN A 707 -7.83 27.72 17.21
C ASN A 707 -8.31 26.34 16.70
N ASN A 708 -8.05 26.01 15.45
CA ASN A 708 -8.42 24.72 14.87
C ASN A 708 -7.68 23.58 15.54
N LYS A 709 -8.34 22.42 15.64
CA LYS A 709 -7.73 21.21 16.21
C LYS A 709 -6.53 20.75 15.39
N LEU A 710 -5.41 20.49 16.05
CA LEU A 710 -4.23 19.84 15.47
C LEU A 710 -3.88 18.65 16.36
N LEU A 711 -4.22 17.45 15.88
CA LEU A 711 -4.08 16.20 16.61
C LEU A 711 -3.05 15.30 15.92
N LEU A 712 -2.26 14.61 16.74
CA LEU A 712 -1.29 13.63 16.29
C LEU A 712 -1.54 12.31 17.02
N ASP A 713 -1.82 11.25 16.27
CA ASP A 713 -2.01 9.89 16.77
C ASP A 713 -0.84 9.01 16.35
N ILE A 714 -0.13 8.44 17.32
CA ILE A 714 1.10 7.70 17.09
C ILE A 714 0.92 6.24 17.50
N ASP A 715 0.96 5.34 16.56
CA ASP A 715 1.01 3.92 16.86
C ASP A 715 2.41 3.54 17.37
N MET A 716 2.51 3.27 18.68
CA MET A 716 3.77 2.96 19.33
C MET A 716 4.27 1.54 19.05
N GLY A 717 3.40 0.65 18.54
CA GLY A 717 3.69 -0.76 18.27
C GLY A 717 3.82 -1.09 16.78
N SER A 718 3.54 -0.15 15.88
CA SER A 718 3.56 -0.42 14.44
C SER A 718 4.36 0.60 13.63
N GLY A 719 4.48 0.35 12.32
CA GLY A 719 5.17 1.19 11.34
C GLY A 719 4.23 1.72 10.26
N HIS A 720 4.74 1.83 9.02
CA HIS A 720 4.08 2.51 7.90
C HIS A 720 2.68 2.00 7.55
N SER A 721 2.43 0.71 7.74
CA SER A 721 1.13 0.08 7.42
C SER A 721 0.13 0.09 8.57
N GLY A 722 0.50 0.67 9.74
CA GLY A 722 -0.33 0.69 10.94
C GLY A 722 -0.40 -0.66 11.65
N ALA A 723 -1.35 -0.79 12.57
CA ALA A 723 -1.53 -1.96 13.42
C ALA A 723 -1.82 -3.24 12.62
N SER A 724 -1.29 -4.36 13.09
CA SER A 724 -1.59 -5.68 12.53
C SER A 724 -2.90 -6.26 13.06
N GLY A 725 -3.45 -7.22 12.33
CA GLY A 725 -4.74 -7.81 12.65
C GLY A 725 -5.91 -7.07 12.00
N ARG A 726 -6.99 -7.80 11.86
CA ARG A 726 -8.14 -7.48 11.00
C ARG A 726 -8.91 -6.22 11.38
N TYR A 727 -9.03 -5.94 12.70
CA TYR A 727 -9.90 -4.87 13.21
C TYR A 727 -9.13 -3.74 13.88
N GLU A 728 -7.88 -3.96 14.29
CA GLU A 728 -7.14 -2.95 15.06
C GLU A 728 -7.02 -1.63 14.29
N ARG A 729 -6.73 -1.70 13.00
CA ARG A 729 -6.67 -0.51 12.14
C ARG A 729 -8.01 0.25 12.05
N TYR A 730 -9.16 -0.44 12.16
CA TYR A 730 -10.47 0.23 12.13
C TYR A 730 -10.74 1.07 13.37
N LYS A 731 -9.96 0.92 14.44
CA LYS A 731 -10.01 1.83 15.58
C LYS A 731 -9.47 3.20 15.19
N THR A 732 -8.37 3.26 14.44
CA THR A 732 -7.84 4.51 13.89
C THR A 732 -8.79 5.12 12.87
N ASP A 733 -9.38 4.32 11.97
CA ASP A 733 -10.39 4.79 11.02
C ASP A 733 -11.64 5.36 11.74
N ALA A 734 -12.08 4.72 12.84
CA ALA A 734 -13.20 5.18 13.64
C ALA A 734 -12.89 6.49 14.38
N LEU A 735 -11.67 6.64 14.89
CA LEU A 735 -11.18 7.87 15.52
C LEU A 735 -11.12 9.01 14.49
N GLU A 736 -10.56 8.77 13.31
CA GLU A 736 -10.53 9.73 12.20
C GLU A 736 -11.92 10.18 11.79
N TYR A 737 -12.84 9.24 11.58
CA TYR A 737 -14.21 9.58 11.19
C TYR A 737 -14.96 10.30 12.33
N ALA A 738 -14.70 9.95 13.59
CA ALA A 738 -15.24 10.67 14.72
C ALA A 738 -14.73 12.12 14.77
N PHE A 739 -13.44 12.33 14.49
CA PHE A 739 -12.86 13.68 14.37
C PHE A 739 -13.56 14.49 13.25
N LEU A 740 -13.76 13.89 12.08
CA LEU A 740 -14.42 14.56 10.96
C LEU A 740 -15.89 14.87 11.27
N PHE A 741 -16.63 13.93 11.85
CA PHE A 741 -18.04 14.13 12.16
C PHE A 741 -18.25 15.12 13.29
N ASP A 742 -17.33 15.21 14.24
CA ASP A 742 -17.33 16.24 15.28
C ASP A 742 -17.19 17.64 14.67
N ILE A 743 -16.22 17.84 13.78
CA ILE A 743 -16.00 19.13 13.09
C ILE A 743 -17.18 19.49 12.17
N LEU A 744 -17.76 18.49 11.48
CA LEU A 744 -18.88 18.69 10.55
C LEU A 744 -20.23 18.82 11.26
N GLY A 745 -20.31 18.59 12.58
CA GLY A 745 -21.56 18.55 13.33
C GLY A 745 -22.46 17.35 12.95
N LEU A 746 -21.86 16.24 12.51
CA LEU A 746 -22.53 15.01 12.08
C LEU A 746 -22.43 13.88 13.12
N GLY A 747 -22.02 14.17 14.33
CA GLY A 747 -21.72 13.20 15.39
C GLY A 747 -22.95 12.62 16.13
N SER A 748 -24.16 13.06 15.83
CA SER A 748 -25.39 12.61 16.51
C SER A 748 -25.97 11.31 15.94
#